data_ef02b984126d43901d2bbb412eb14874
#
_entry.id   ef02b984126d43901d2bbb412eb14874
#
_cell.length_a   1.000
_cell.length_b   1.000
_cell.length_c   1.000
_cell.angle_alpha   90.00
_cell.angle_beta   90.00
_cell.angle_gamma   90.00
#
_symmetry.space_group_name_H-M   'P 1'
#
loop_
_entity.id
_entity.type
_entity.pdbx_description
1 polymer ?
#
loop_
_entity_poly.entity_id
_entity_poly.type
_entity_poly.pdbx_seq_one_letter_code
_entity_poly.pdbx_strand_id
1 'polypeptide(L)'
;MLATLRTIAESVSQQANLDDALVCFVKMVKDAMNTQCCSIYFADYSQDNFVLMASSGLNPDAVGKFRIGFTEGLVGLVAQREEAINIAFAKSHPRFKLSPEVNEEGYNAFLSVPVVHQKKVLGVIVVQQKMARVFSQDEESFLITLSAQLASQLAHAEIKEVLRQDESSHQTSVLKGVSSAPGISIGKAFVVIPKLNFKSIELTKNNDVIEQRRLFTQAVAATRKEFSTLSMTLSDSIPQEALAVFDVYQQLLDAKSLGHNVEAQLQEGWCAKSALKIVIERLVAQFNEMQDPYIKERAVDVKDIGLRVLHHLVNTEHAIKDYPENTILIAHTLTPAMLAEVPNERLAGVVSINGSANSHASILTRAMGVPAIWGIEDLPLLQFDSKEMILDAFAGRLYISPSQMLIDEYTELQHQDNLLNNRFLEEQALPSITLDGEHISLLLNAGLELNTQQNSAHICDGVGLYRTEAWFMQKGQFPSQQEQENWYREVLSSYYPNPVVMRTLDIGGDKVLDYFNITEENPFLGWRGIRISLDHPELFLDQLKAMLKANIGLGNLKIMLPMISGTDEVEESLALFKQAYYELSEAFPEQLIEKPDIGIMLEVPSSVFMLPEWSKKVDFCSVGSNDLTQYLLAV
;
A
#
# COMPACT_ATOMS: atom_id res chain seq x y z
N MET A 1 14.82 1.36 -40.90
CA MET A 1 15.05 1.22 -39.43
C MET A 1 13.83 0.70 -38.67
N LEU A 2 12.64 1.34 -38.67
CA LEU A 2 11.46 0.84 -37.93
C LEU A 2 11.03 -0.59 -38.33
N ALA A 3 11.03 -0.92 -39.61
CA ALA A 3 10.71 -2.28 -40.08
C ALA A 3 11.75 -3.31 -39.57
N THR A 4 13.03 -2.93 -39.52
CA THR A 4 14.13 -3.76 -39.05
C THR A 4 14.04 -3.99 -37.53
N LEU A 5 13.67 -2.93 -36.74
CA LEU A 5 13.41 -3.05 -35.30
C LEU A 5 12.32 -4.10 -35.02
N ARG A 6 11.20 -4.01 -35.75
CA ARG A 6 10.09 -4.95 -35.60
C ARG A 6 10.52 -6.39 -35.93
N THR A 7 11.24 -6.57 -37.02
CA THR A 7 11.73 -7.92 -37.43
C THR A 7 12.67 -8.52 -36.38
N ILE A 8 13.58 -7.72 -35.80
CA ILE A 8 14.50 -8.20 -34.75
C ILE A 8 13.68 -8.59 -33.50
N ALA A 9 12.75 -7.76 -33.06
CA ALA A 9 11.92 -8.03 -31.89
C ALA A 9 11.05 -9.31 -32.08
N GLU A 10 10.41 -9.47 -33.24
CA GLU A 10 9.61 -10.66 -33.57
C GLU A 10 10.48 -11.93 -33.63
N SER A 11 11.66 -11.86 -34.28
CA SER A 11 12.56 -13.00 -34.39
C SER A 11 13.14 -13.47 -33.07
N VAL A 12 13.45 -12.53 -32.17
CA VAL A 12 13.95 -12.83 -30.82
C VAL A 12 12.85 -13.46 -29.97
N SER A 13 11.62 -12.95 -30.08
CA SER A 13 10.45 -13.46 -29.32
C SER A 13 10.04 -14.88 -29.72
N GLN A 14 10.41 -15.32 -30.90
CA GLN A 14 10.07 -16.68 -31.43
C GLN A 14 11.05 -17.75 -30.98
N GLN A 15 12.18 -17.39 -30.36
CA GLN A 15 13.18 -18.40 -29.94
C GLN A 15 12.71 -19.14 -28.66
N ALA A 16 13.07 -20.44 -28.64
CA ALA A 16 12.62 -21.34 -27.57
C ALA A 16 13.36 -21.10 -26.22
N ASN A 17 14.60 -20.62 -26.29
CA ASN A 17 15.43 -20.35 -25.12
C ASN A 17 16.15 -19.01 -25.24
N LEU A 18 16.68 -18.50 -24.11
CA LEU A 18 17.33 -17.20 -24.02
C LEU A 18 18.65 -17.16 -24.80
N ASP A 19 19.45 -18.23 -24.76
CA ASP A 19 20.76 -18.26 -25.39
C ASP A 19 20.62 -18.17 -26.93
N ASP A 20 19.70 -18.91 -27.53
CA ASP A 20 19.42 -18.83 -28.97
C ASP A 20 18.85 -17.45 -29.34
N ALA A 21 18.02 -16.87 -28.49
CA ALA A 21 17.49 -15.53 -28.68
C ALA A 21 18.59 -14.47 -28.68
N LEU A 22 19.55 -14.54 -27.76
CA LEU A 22 20.68 -13.61 -27.66
C LEU A 22 21.64 -13.77 -28.86
N VAL A 23 21.93 -15.00 -29.29
CA VAL A 23 22.76 -15.28 -30.48
C VAL A 23 22.08 -14.72 -31.73
N CYS A 24 20.78 -14.92 -31.88
CA CYS A 24 19.99 -14.34 -32.97
C CYS A 24 20.03 -12.80 -32.92
N PHE A 25 19.83 -12.21 -31.77
CA PHE A 25 19.84 -10.77 -31.56
C PHE A 25 21.16 -10.13 -31.97
N VAL A 26 22.32 -10.60 -31.44
CA VAL A 26 23.63 -10.00 -31.77
C VAL A 26 23.96 -10.11 -33.24
N LYS A 27 23.55 -11.19 -33.92
CA LYS A 27 23.73 -11.38 -35.36
C LYS A 27 22.89 -10.38 -36.16
N MET A 28 21.62 -10.24 -35.84
CA MET A 28 20.72 -9.33 -36.55
C MET A 28 21.09 -7.86 -36.34
N VAL A 29 21.49 -7.46 -35.11
CA VAL A 29 21.96 -6.10 -34.81
C VAL A 29 23.24 -5.81 -35.58
N LYS A 30 24.22 -6.70 -35.57
CA LYS A 30 25.46 -6.57 -36.36
C LYS A 30 25.17 -6.35 -37.85
N ASP A 31 24.30 -7.16 -38.45
CA ASP A 31 23.94 -7.06 -39.85
C ASP A 31 23.15 -5.76 -40.14
N ALA A 32 22.19 -5.39 -39.29
CA ALA A 32 21.37 -4.19 -39.46
C ALA A 32 22.20 -2.89 -39.36
N MET A 33 23.22 -2.86 -38.50
CA MET A 33 24.12 -1.73 -38.34
C MET A 33 25.35 -1.78 -39.26
N ASN A 34 25.47 -2.83 -40.10
CA ASN A 34 26.59 -3.06 -41.00
C ASN A 34 27.96 -2.96 -40.29
N THR A 35 28.08 -3.62 -39.12
CA THR A 35 29.28 -3.63 -38.29
C THR A 35 29.96 -4.97 -38.26
N GLN A 36 31.17 -5.07 -37.71
CA GLN A 36 31.91 -6.34 -37.68
C GLN A 36 31.72 -7.10 -36.37
N CYS A 37 31.26 -6.42 -35.31
CA CYS A 37 31.03 -7.05 -34.02
C CYS A 37 29.80 -6.48 -33.32
N CYS A 38 29.03 -7.36 -32.71
CA CYS A 38 28.01 -7.02 -31.71
C CYS A 38 28.09 -8.01 -30.55
N SER A 39 28.05 -7.56 -29.35
CA SER A 39 28.19 -8.36 -28.13
C SER A 39 27.23 -7.89 -27.04
N ILE A 40 26.77 -8.81 -26.18
CA ILE A 40 25.93 -8.54 -25.03
C ILE A 40 26.62 -9.06 -23.78
N TYR A 41 26.68 -8.21 -22.79
CA TYR A 41 27.15 -8.52 -21.44
C TYR A 41 26.00 -8.42 -20.46
N PHE A 42 25.85 -9.42 -19.57
CA PHE A 42 24.87 -9.36 -18.48
C PHE A 42 25.54 -9.14 -17.13
N ALA A 43 24.83 -8.41 -16.27
CA ALA A 43 25.29 -8.11 -14.93
C ALA A 43 25.09 -9.33 -14.02
N ASP A 44 26.17 -9.83 -13.45
CA ASP A 44 26.17 -10.81 -12.37
C ASP A 44 26.39 -10.06 -11.04
N TYR A 45 25.30 -9.68 -10.40
CA TYR A 45 25.34 -8.93 -9.14
C TYR A 45 25.84 -9.76 -7.94
N SER A 46 25.89 -11.09 -8.08
CA SER A 46 26.43 -11.96 -7.03
C SER A 46 27.95 -11.93 -6.97
N GLN A 47 28.60 -11.60 -8.10
CA GLN A 47 30.05 -11.61 -8.26
C GLN A 47 30.63 -10.22 -8.66
N ASP A 48 29.81 -9.18 -8.65
CA ASP A 48 30.18 -7.79 -9.02
C ASP A 48 30.86 -7.67 -10.40
N ASN A 49 30.33 -8.39 -11.40
CA ASN A 49 30.92 -8.37 -12.75
C ASN A 49 29.85 -8.48 -13.85
N PHE A 50 30.27 -8.18 -15.08
CA PHE A 50 29.52 -8.45 -16.30
C PHE A 50 30.07 -9.71 -16.97
N VAL A 51 29.19 -10.60 -17.43
CA VAL A 51 29.51 -11.83 -18.15
C VAL A 51 29.18 -11.64 -19.62
N LEU A 52 30.07 -12.01 -20.54
CA LEU A 52 29.80 -12.03 -21.96
C LEU A 52 28.83 -13.18 -22.31
N MET A 53 27.57 -12.85 -22.61
CA MET A 53 26.52 -13.85 -22.82
C MET A 53 26.35 -14.23 -24.30
N ALA A 54 26.52 -13.28 -25.20
CA ALA A 54 26.49 -13.55 -26.63
C ALA A 54 27.40 -12.61 -27.41
N SER A 55 28.00 -13.11 -28.48
CA SER A 55 28.78 -12.25 -29.37
C SER A 55 28.74 -12.78 -30.81
N SER A 56 28.73 -11.84 -31.76
CA SER A 56 28.98 -12.08 -33.17
C SER A 56 30.14 -11.20 -33.62
N GLY A 57 31.35 -11.73 -33.58
CA GLY A 57 32.58 -11.04 -33.99
C GLY A 57 33.74 -11.13 -33.01
N LEU A 58 33.51 -11.49 -31.73
CA LEU A 58 34.54 -11.84 -30.76
C LEU A 58 34.84 -13.33 -30.75
N ASN A 59 35.82 -13.73 -29.92
CA ASN A 59 36.14 -15.13 -29.71
C ASN A 59 34.95 -15.92 -29.15
N PRO A 60 34.45 -16.96 -29.86
CA PRO A 60 33.31 -17.74 -29.38
C PRO A 60 33.57 -18.50 -28.06
N ASP A 61 34.83 -18.91 -27.82
CA ASP A 61 35.19 -19.63 -26.58
C ASP A 61 35.13 -18.76 -25.31
N ALA A 62 35.05 -17.45 -25.46
CA ALA A 62 34.92 -16.51 -24.38
C ALA A 62 33.47 -16.33 -23.91
N VAL A 63 32.48 -16.72 -24.71
CA VAL A 63 31.06 -16.62 -24.36
C VAL A 63 30.75 -17.49 -23.14
N GLY A 64 30.06 -16.94 -22.16
CA GLY A 64 29.75 -17.59 -20.87
C GLY A 64 30.91 -17.64 -19.88
N LYS A 65 32.16 -17.35 -20.30
CA LYS A 65 33.36 -17.47 -19.46
C LYS A 65 34.03 -16.13 -19.14
N PHE A 66 34.06 -15.24 -20.14
CA PHE A 66 34.72 -13.94 -19.97
C PHE A 66 33.91 -13.05 -19.04
N ARG A 67 34.61 -12.46 -18.05
CA ARG A 67 34.03 -11.59 -17.03
C ARG A 67 34.82 -10.27 -16.95
N ILE A 68 34.10 -9.17 -16.74
CA ILE A 68 34.67 -7.84 -16.54
C ILE A 68 34.00 -7.18 -15.35
N GLY A 69 34.77 -6.59 -14.43
CA GLY A 69 34.24 -5.94 -13.22
C GLY A 69 33.30 -4.76 -13.53
N PHE A 70 32.34 -4.48 -12.65
CA PHE A 70 31.36 -3.39 -12.81
C PHE A 70 32.01 -2.01 -12.97
N THR A 71 33.23 -1.82 -12.51
CA THR A 71 33.96 -0.57 -12.65
C THR A 71 35.06 -0.61 -13.72
N GLU A 72 35.21 -1.73 -14.40
CA GLU A 72 36.31 -1.96 -15.34
C GLU A 72 35.93 -1.72 -16.81
N GLY A 73 36.86 -1.21 -17.57
CA GLY A 73 36.74 -1.04 -19.03
C GLY A 73 35.66 -0.03 -19.44
N LEU A 74 35.32 -0.07 -20.74
CA LEU A 74 34.25 0.76 -21.31
C LEU A 74 32.86 0.19 -20.98
N VAL A 75 32.72 -1.12 -20.85
CA VAL A 75 31.48 -1.78 -20.46
C VAL A 75 31.05 -1.33 -19.07
N GLY A 76 31.97 -1.36 -18.10
CA GLY A 76 31.69 -0.85 -16.75
C GLY A 76 31.38 0.65 -16.73
N LEU A 77 32.02 1.44 -17.60
CA LEU A 77 31.75 2.88 -17.69
C LEU A 77 30.33 3.18 -18.19
N VAL A 78 29.85 2.45 -19.20
CA VAL A 78 28.48 2.57 -19.73
C VAL A 78 27.46 2.25 -18.65
N ALA A 79 27.68 1.18 -17.91
CA ALA A 79 26.80 0.77 -16.83
C ALA A 79 26.78 1.78 -15.66
N GLN A 80 27.92 2.35 -15.30
CA GLN A 80 28.02 3.36 -14.23
C GLN A 80 27.32 4.68 -14.58
N ARG A 81 27.37 5.09 -15.86
CA ARG A 81 26.76 6.33 -16.33
C ARG A 81 25.30 6.18 -16.73
N GLU A 82 24.88 4.94 -16.99
CA GLU A 82 23.58 4.63 -17.58
C GLU A 82 23.32 5.38 -18.90
N GLU A 83 24.38 5.73 -19.61
CA GLU A 83 24.35 6.51 -20.86
C GLU A 83 25.07 5.77 -21.99
N ALA A 84 24.68 6.07 -23.23
CA ALA A 84 25.39 5.58 -24.39
C ALA A 84 26.82 6.15 -24.48
N ILE A 85 27.79 5.32 -24.88
CA ILE A 85 29.16 5.75 -25.15
C ILE A 85 29.48 5.46 -26.61
N ASN A 86 29.85 6.51 -27.35
CA ASN A 86 30.14 6.47 -28.78
C ASN A 86 31.55 7.05 -29.05
N ILE A 87 32.50 6.19 -29.41
CA ILE A 87 33.93 6.51 -29.50
C ILE A 87 34.50 6.02 -30.81
N ALA A 88 35.21 6.90 -31.57
CA ALA A 88 35.87 6.52 -32.82
C ALA A 88 37.12 5.66 -32.60
N PHE A 89 37.88 5.92 -31.52
CA PHE A 89 39.12 5.24 -31.16
C PHE A 89 39.06 4.74 -29.71
N ALA A 90 38.44 3.61 -29.48
CA ALA A 90 38.28 3.04 -28.15
C ALA A 90 39.61 2.86 -27.41
N LYS A 91 40.66 2.45 -28.12
CA LYS A 91 41.99 2.22 -27.54
C LYS A 91 42.65 3.49 -26.95
N SER A 92 42.26 4.66 -27.39
CA SER A 92 42.77 5.94 -26.85
C SER A 92 42.06 6.41 -25.59
N HIS A 93 40.96 5.76 -25.22
CA HIS A 93 40.18 6.13 -24.05
C HIS A 93 40.86 5.64 -22.74
N PRO A 94 40.99 6.47 -21.71
CA PRO A 94 41.71 6.14 -20.46
C PRO A 94 41.18 4.89 -19.73
N ARG A 95 39.89 4.59 -19.91
CA ARG A 95 39.23 3.42 -19.31
C ARG A 95 39.21 2.20 -20.23
N PHE A 96 39.84 2.26 -21.40
CA PHE A 96 39.94 1.10 -22.27
C PHE A 96 40.83 0.02 -21.64
N LYS A 97 40.31 -1.20 -21.54
CA LYS A 97 41.03 -2.36 -21.03
C LYS A 97 41.10 -3.41 -22.14
N LEU A 98 42.30 -3.66 -22.63
CA LEU A 98 42.51 -4.70 -23.63
C LEU A 98 42.37 -6.08 -22.97
N SER A 99 41.54 -6.94 -23.55
CA SER A 99 41.31 -8.31 -23.07
C SER A 99 41.64 -9.29 -24.20
N PRO A 100 42.85 -9.89 -24.21
CA PRO A 100 43.29 -10.82 -25.26
C PRO A 100 42.37 -12.04 -25.43
N GLU A 101 41.69 -12.43 -24.37
CA GLU A 101 40.79 -13.60 -24.32
C GLU A 101 39.59 -13.45 -25.27
N VAL A 102 39.10 -12.23 -25.50
CA VAL A 102 37.96 -11.95 -26.39
C VAL A 102 38.37 -11.58 -27.82
N ASN A 103 39.66 -11.39 -28.09
CA ASN A 103 40.22 -11.07 -29.40
C ASN A 103 39.68 -9.76 -30.02
N GLU A 104 39.59 -8.69 -29.18
CA GLU A 104 39.07 -7.38 -29.60
C GLU A 104 40.12 -6.41 -30.17
N GLU A 105 41.36 -6.84 -30.32
CA GLU A 105 42.48 -6.01 -30.72
C GLU A 105 42.30 -5.32 -32.08
N GLY A 106 41.48 -5.90 -32.96
CA GLY A 106 41.23 -5.38 -34.31
C GLY A 106 40.23 -4.22 -34.38
N TYR A 107 39.47 -3.94 -33.32
CA TYR A 107 38.41 -2.95 -33.35
C TYR A 107 38.85 -1.57 -32.84
N ASN A 108 38.42 -0.50 -33.55
CA ASN A 108 38.70 0.88 -33.20
C ASN A 108 37.43 1.66 -32.76
N ALA A 109 36.38 1.63 -33.58
CA ALA A 109 35.10 2.27 -33.24
C ALA A 109 34.31 1.44 -32.24
N PHE A 110 33.72 2.12 -31.28
CA PHE A 110 32.96 1.53 -30.17
C PHE A 110 31.70 2.32 -29.91
N LEU A 111 30.55 1.68 -29.99
CA LEU A 111 29.26 2.19 -29.54
C LEU A 111 28.67 1.20 -28.54
N SER A 112 28.28 1.69 -27.40
CA SER A 112 27.70 0.84 -26.37
C SER A 112 26.56 1.54 -25.67
N VAL A 113 25.52 0.78 -25.31
CA VAL A 113 24.32 1.25 -24.62
C VAL A 113 24.00 0.35 -23.43
N PRO A 114 23.51 0.90 -22.32
CA PRO A 114 23.07 0.11 -21.19
C PRO A 114 21.71 -0.53 -21.48
N VAL A 115 21.49 -1.71 -20.94
CA VAL A 115 20.19 -2.40 -20.90
C VAL A 115 19.61 -2.17 -19.53
N VAL A 116 18.68 -1.23 -19.40
CA VAL A 116 18.13 -0.79 -18.10
C VAL A 116 16.66 -1.19 -17.98
N HIS A 117 16.30 -1.82 -16.86
CA HIS A 117 14.92 -2.11 -16.49
C HIS A 117 14.68 -1.68 -15.05
N GLN A 118 13.62 -0.88 -14.79
CA GLN A 118 13.25 -0.37 -13.45
C GLN A 118 14.42 0.22 -12.65
N LYS A 119 15.25 1.06 -13.29
CA LYS A 119 16.45 1.68 -12.71
C LYS A 119 17.58 0.70 -12.34
N LYS A 120 17.55 -0.52 -12.85
CA LYS A 120 18.60 -1.52 -12.67
C LYS A 120 19.24 -1.82 -14.02
N VAL A 121 20.57 -1.81 -14.09
CA VAL A 121 21.32 -2.17 -15.30
C VAL A 121 21.40 -3.69 -15.42
N LEU A 122 20.59 -4.29 -16.28
CA LEU A 122 20.59 -5.74 -16.50
C LEU A 122 21.79 -6.19 -17.35
N GLY A 123 22.34 -5.26 -18.15
CA GLY A 123 23.47 -5.58 -19.03
C GLY A 123 23.92 -4.41 -19.88
N VAL A 124 24.78 -4.69 -20.84
CA VAL A 124 25.34 -3.72 -21.77
C VAL A 124 25.43 -4.35 -23.17
N ILE A 125 24.92 -3.64 -24.19
CA ILE A 125 25.10 -4.01 -25.60
C ILE A 125 26.27 -3.20 -26.16
N VAL A 126 27.18 -3.89 -26.86
CA VAL A 126 28.37 -3.29 -27.46
C VAL A 126 28.41 -3.60 -28.95
N VAL A 127 28.60 -2.58 -29.78
CA VAL A 127 28.84 -2.70 -31.22
C VAL A 127 30.22 -2.11 -31.55
N GLN A 128 31.01 -2.86 -32.31
CA GLN A 128 32.37 -2.48 -32.64
C GLN A 128 32.65 -2.59 -34.12
N GLN A 129 33.55 -1.76 -34.62
CA GLN A 129 33.97 -1.74 -36.00
C GLN A 129 35.48 -1.52 -36.10
N LYS A 130 36.13 -2.18 -37.11
CA LYS A 130 37.56 -2.09 -37.35
C LYS A 130 37.96 -0.68 -37.83
N MET A 131 37.16 -0.09 -38.73
CA MET A 131 37.36 1.30 -39.15
C MET A 131 37.00 2.25 -38.04
N ALA A 132 37.88 3.21 -37.77
CA ALA A 132 37.63 4.27 -36.82
C ALA A 132 36.57 5.24 -37.35
N ARG A 133 35.45 5.35 -36.68
CA ARG A 133 34.38 6.32 -36.92
C ARG A 133 33.55 6.57 -35.66
N VAL A 134 32.90 7.71 -35.59
CA VAL A 134 31.80 7.94 -34.67
C VAL A 134 30.51 7.42 -35.33
N PHE A 135 29.70 6.66 -34.62
CA PHE A 135 28.40 6.22 -35.11
C PHE A 135 27.43 7.41 -35.16
N SER A 136 26.52 7.42 -36.12
CA SER A 136 25.55 8.49 -36.29
C SER A 136 24.53 8.48 -35.16
N GLN A 137 23.83 9.61 -34.96
CA GLN A 137 22.77 9.72 -33.98
C GLN A 137 21.61 8.72 -34.24
N ASP A 138 21.33 8.42 -35.51
CA ASP A 138 20.32 7.42 -35.88
C ASP A 138 20.73 5.99 -35.48
N GLU A 139 22.03 5.66 -35.63
CA GLU A 139 22.57 4.37 -35.22
C GLU A 139 22.56 4.20 -33.70
N GLU A 140 22.90 5.28 -32.97
CA GLU A 140 22.85 5.31 -31.52
C GLU A 140 21.42 5.17 -31.01
N SER A 141 20.47 5.96 -31.54
CA SER A 141 19.04 5.88 -31.19
C SER A 141 18.43 4.51 -31.52
N PHE A 142 18.87 3.89 -32.62
CA PHE A 142 18.47 2.53 -32.99
C PHE A 142 18.91 1.50 -31.94
N LEU A 143 20.17 1.58 -31.50
CA LEU A 143 20.71 0.66 -30.50
C LEU A 143 20.06 0.88 -29.12
N ILE A 144 19.79 2.13 -28.72
CA ILE A 144 19.06 2.47 -27.50
C ILE A 144 17.63 1.89 -27.52
N THR A 145 16.92 1.99 -28.66
CA THR A 145 15.59 1.46 -28.77
C THR A 145 15.58 -0.08 -28.66
N LEU A 146 16.58 -0.74 -29.27
CA LEU A 146 16.75 -2.19 -29.14
C LEU A 146 17.10 -2.61 -27.71
N SER A 147 17.94 -1.84 -27.01
CA SER A 147 18.31 -2.12 -25.63
C SER A 147 17.10 -2.08 -24.70
N ALA A 148 16.19 -1.10 -24.88
CA ALA A 148 14.96 -0.98 -24.11
C ALA A 148 13.99 -2.16 -24.37
N GLN A 149 13.87 -2.62 -25.62
CA GLN A 149 13.08 -3.81 -25.95
C GLN A 149 13.69 -5.09 -25.37
N LEU A 150 15.01 -5.24 -25.47
CA LEU A 150 15.72 -6.38 -24.89
C LEU A 150 15.58 -6.39 -23.36
N ALA A 151 15.65 -5.22 -22.70
CA ALA A 151 15.47 -5.09 -21.27
C ALA A 151 14.11 -5.66 -20.81
N SER A 152 13.05 -5.33 -21.53
CA SER A 152 11.70 -5.86 -21.24
C SER A 152 11.64 -7.39 -21.43
N GLN A 153 12.24 -7.91 -22.50
CA GLN A 153 12.27 -9.35 -22.79
C GLN A 153 13.14 -10.13 -21.79
N LEU A 154 14.27 -9.54 -21.37
CA LEU A 154 15.15 -10.12 -20.36
C LEU A 154 14.49 -10.16 -18.98
N ALA A 155 13.81 -9.11 -18.57
CA ALA A 155 13.03 -9.12 -17.33
C ALA A 155 12.00 -10.25 -17.34
N HIS A 156 11.34 -10.50 -18.48
CA HIS A 156 10.44 -11.65 -18.65
C HIS A 156 11.17 -13.00 -18.75
N ALA A 157 12.39 -13.05 -19.27
CA ALA A 157 13.17 -14.27 -19.43
C ALA A 157 13.94 -14.65 -18.16
N GLU A 158 14.49 -13.69 -17.40
CA GLU A 158 15.03 -13.93 -16.05
C GLU A 158 13.96 -14.55 -15.15
N ILE A 159 12.74 -14.03 -15.23
CA ILE A 159 11.58 -14.60 -14.55
C ILE A 159 11.31 -16.04 -15.03
N LYS A 160 11.43 -16.33 -16.34
CA LYS A 160 11.24 -17.68 -16.89
C LYS A 160 12.38 -18.64 -16.56
N GLU A 161 13.60 -18.16 -16.45
CA GLU A 161 14.78 -19.01 -16.19
C GLU A 161 14.95 -19.32 -14.70
N VAL A 162 14.64 -18.37 -13.82
CA VAL A 162 14.43 -18.62 -12.39
C VAL A 162 13.36 -19.71 -12.19
N LEU A 163 12.36 -19.76 -13.07
CA LEU A 163 11.28 -20.76 -13.02
C LEU A 163 11.62 -22.09 -13.70
N ARG A 164 12.64 -22.14 -14.60
CA ARG A 164 13.10 -23.39 -15.28
C ARG A 164 14.22 -24.11 -14.54
N GLN A 165 15.06 -23.41 -13.78
CA GLN A 165 16.09 -24.02 -12.95
C GLN A 165 15.53 -24.78 -11.75
N ASP A 166 14.23 -24.63 -11.47
CA ASP A 166 13.52 -25.26 -10.35
C ASP A 166 13.21 -26.76 -10.54
N GLU A 167 13.47 -27.34 -11.72
CA GLU A 167 13.33 -28.80 -11.88
C GLU A 167 14.58 -29.60 -11.44
N SER A 168 15.71 -28.95 -11.11
CA SER A 168 16.95 -29.64 -10.76
C SER A 168 17.78 -29.05 -9.60
N SER A 169 17.36 -27.94 -8.96
CA SER A 169 17.96 -27.46 -7.71
C SER A 169 16.96 -26.60 -6.94
N HIS A 170 16.70 -26.91 -5.66
CA HIS A 170 15.86 -26.16 -4.73
C HIS A 170 16.46 -24.77 -4.45
N GLN A 171 16.41 -23.83 -5.37
CA GLN A 171 16.74 -22.43 -5.10
C GLN A 171 15.48 -21.70 -4.69
N THR A 172 15.44 -21.23 -3.45
CA THR A 172 14.39 -20.39 -2.88
C THR A 172 14.38 -19.04 -3.56
N SER A 173 13.32 -18.71 -4.30
CA SER A 173 13.13 -17.36 -4.86
C SER A 173 12.56 -16.43 -3.80
N VAL A 174 13.12 -15.23 -3.69
CA VAL A 174 12.70 -14.22 -2.69
C VAL A 174 12.15 -13.00 -3.40
N LEU A 175 10.90 -12.65 -3.09
CA LEU A 175 10.23 -11.43 -3.58
C LEU A 175 10.09 -10.41 -2.47
N LYS A 176 10.14 -9.13 -2.81
CA LYS A 176 9.98 -8.03 -1.86
C LYS A 176 8.70 -7.26 -2.13
N GLY A 177 8.04 -6.84 -1.04
CA GLY A 177 6.85 -6.01 -1.09
C GLY A 177 6.75 -5.15 0.16
N VAL A 178 5.65 -4.44 0.30
CA VAL A 178 5.37 -3.55 1.42
C VAL A 178 4.47 -4.30 2.42
N SER A 179 4.91 -4.42 3.65
CA SER A 179 4.12 -5.00 4.74
C SER A 179 2.93 -4.09 5.07
N SER A 180 1.76 -4.69 5.30
CA SER A 180 0.59 -3.98 5.81
C SER A 180 0.08 -4.55 7.13
N ALA A 181 0.25 -5.84 7.34
CA ALA A 181 -0.02 -6.53 8.60
C ALA A 181 1.19 -7.40 8.92
N PRO A 182 1.89 -7.16 10.03
CA PRO A 182 3.11 -7.89 10.39
C PRO A 182 2.80 -9.34 10.78
N GLY A 183 3.79 -10.21 10.68
CA GLY A 183 3.72 -11.61 11.06
C GLY A 183 4.45 -12.54 10.12
N ILE A 184 4.54 -13.80 10.49
CA ILE A 184 5.15 -14.88 9.69
C ILE A 184 4.08 -15.93 9.38
N SER A 185 3.98 -16.33 8.11
CA SER A 185 3.12 -17.43 7.69
C SER A 185 3.88 -18.42 6.83
N ILE A 186 3.62 -19.69 7.08
CA ILE A 186 4.12 -20.81 6.26
C ILE A 186 2.90 -21.56 5.74
N GLY A 187 2.79 -21.70 4.42
CA GLY A 187 1.62 -22.34 3.84
C GLY A 187 1.70 -22.53 2.34
N LYS A 188 0.58 -22.93 1.75
CA LYS A 188 0.45 -23.16 0.31
C LYS A 188 -0.22 -21.98 -0.38
N ALA A 189 0.35 -21.57 -1.48
CA ALA A 189 -0.24 -20.53 -2.32
C ALA A 189 -1.57 -20.98 -2.92
N PHE A 190 -2.57 -20.13 -2.80
CA PHE A 190 -3.83 -20.23 -3.51
C PHE A 190 -4.01 -18.98 -4.36
N VAL A 191 -3.91 -19.15 -5.69
CA VAL A 191 -3.96 -18.03 -6.62
C VAL A 191 -5.38 -17.76 -7.09
N VAL A 192 -5.87 -16.56 -6.81
CA VAL A 192 -7.19 -16.12 -7.28
C VAL A 192 -7.07 -15.39 -8.61
N ILE A 193 -7.62 -15.99 -9.65
CA ILE A 193 -7.73 -15.38 -10.98
C ILE A 193 -9.20 -15.19 -11.31
N PRO A 194 -9.64 -13.94 -11.58
CA PRO A 194 -11.02 -13.70 -12.01
C PRO A 194 -11.31 -14.45 -13.31
N LYS A 195 -12.29 -15.37 -13.29
CA LYS A 195 -12.73 -16.12 -14.49
C LYS A 195 -13.42 -15.23 -15.51
N LEU A 196 -14.01 -14.11 -15.09
CA LEU A 196 -14.72 -13.15 -15.93
C LEU A 196 -13.98 -11.81 -15.94
N ASN A 197 -13.93 -11.18 -17.12
CA ASN A 197 -13.40 -9.85 -17.30
C ASN A 197 -14.34 -9.06 -18.20
N PHE A 198 -14.58 -7.79 -17.91
CA PHE A 198 -15.38 -6.91 -18.77
C PHE A 198 -14.82 -6.81 -20.20
N LYS A 199 -13.50 -6.96 -20.39
CA LYS A 199 -12.88 -6.95 -21.74
C LYS A 199 -13.37 -8.09 -22.63
N SER A 200 -13.77 -9.23 -22.07
CA SER A 200 -14.28 -10.39 -22.83
C SER A 200 -15.77 -10.28 -23.17
N ILE A 201 -16.48 -9.28 -22.65
CA ILE A 201 -17.91 -9.09 -22.91
C ILE A 201 -18.07 -8.27 -24.20
N GLU A 202 -18.67 -8.86 -25.22
CA GLU A 202 -19.07 -8.16 -26.43
C GLU A 202 -20.28 -7.26 -26.19
N LEU A 203 -20.27 -6.06 -26.77
CA LEU A 203 -21.38 -5.11 -26.69
C LEU A 203 -22.50 -5.57 -27.62
N THR A 204 -23.60 -6.02 -27.04
CA THR A 204 -24.78 -6.52 -27.76
C THR A 204 -26.03 -5.76 -27.35
N LYS A 205 -26.96 -5.54 -28.32
CA LYS A 205 -28.27 -4.95 -28.06
C LYS A 205 -29.35 -6.02 -27.97
N ASN A 206 -30.35 -5.74 -27.13
CA ASN A 206 -31.54 -6.57 -27.01
C ASN A 206 -32.75 -5.68 -26.79
N ASN A 207 -33.77 -5.85 -27.63
CA ASN A 207 -34.96 -5.02 -27.62
C ASN A 207 -35.98 -5.38 -26.50
N ASP A 208 -35.76 -6.50 -25.80
CA ASP A 208 -36.60 -6.87 -24.65
C ASP A 208 -36.07 -6.22 -23.37
N VAL A 209 -36.34 -4.92 -23.23
CA VAL A 209 -35.89 -4.12 -22.08
C VAL A 209 -36.47 -4.66 -20.76
N ILE A 210 -37.69 -5.23 -20.78
CA ILE A 210 -38.36 -5.72 -19.57
C ILE A 210 -37.61 -6.94 -19.04
N GLU A 211 -37.28 -7.89 -19.90
CA GLU A 211 -36.53 -9.09 -19.51
C GLU A 211 -35.09 -8.74 -19.09
N GLN A 212 -34.42 -7.83 -19.80
CA GLN A 212 -33.08 -7.39 -19.44
C GLN A 212 -33.05 -6.69 -18.05
N ARG A 213 -34.06 -5.89 -17.74
CA ARG A 213 -34.26 -5.27 -16.42
C ARG A 213 -34.48 -6.34 -15.34
N ARG A 214 -35.32 -7.34 -15.60
CA ARG A 214 -35.59 -8.45 -14.67
C ARG A 214 -34.31 -9.20 -14.33
N LEU A 215 -33.51 -9.57 -15.34
CA LEU A 215 -32.22 -10.24 -15.18
C LEU A 215 -31.24 -9.42 -14.34
N PHE A 216 -31.11 -8.13 -14.65
CA PHE A 216 -30.24 -7.23 -13.89
C PHE A 216 -30.69 -7.11 -12.43
N THR A 217 -31.98 -6.90 -12.17
CA THR A 217 -32.53 -6.78 -10.81
C THR A 217 -32.29 -8.06 -10.00
N GLN A 218 -32.46 -9.22 -10.61
CA GLN A 218 -32.17 -10.51 -9.98
C GLN A 218 -30.67 -10.67 -9.64
N ALA A 219 -29.79 -10.29 -10.57
CA ALA A 219 -28.35 -10.33 -10.35
C ALA A 219 -27.89 -9.40 -9.21
N VAL A 220 -28.43 -8.17 -9.16
CA VAL A 220 -28.16 -7.22 -8.06
C VAL A 220 -28.66 -7.78 -6.72
N ALA A 221 -29.87 -8.35 -6.68
CA ALA A 221 -30.40 -8.95 -5.46
C ALA A 221 -29.54 -10.15 -4.96
N ALA A 222 -29.06 -10.98 -5.88
CA ALA A 222 -28.16 -12.08 -5.57
C ALA A 222 -26.82 -11.60 -5.02
N THR A 223 -26.22 -10.57 -5.65
CA THR A 223 -24.96 -9.94 -5.19
C THR A 223 -25.12 -9.31 -3.80
N ARG A 224 -26.25 -8.65 -3.52
CA ARG A 224 -26.54 -8.11 -2.18
C ARG A 224 -26.60 -9.20 -1.12
N LYS A 225 -27.28 -10.31 -1.44
CA LYS A 225 -27.36 -11.46 -0.53
C LYS A 225 -25.97 -12.05 -0.27
N GLU A 226 -25.14 -12.14 -1.30
CA GLU A 226 -23.74 -12.60 -1.19
C GLU A 226 -22.95 -11.72 -0.20
N PHE A 227 -22.94 -10.38 -0.40
CA PHE A 227 -22.25 -9.46 0.51
C PHE A 227 -22.79 -9.51 1.95
N SER A 228 -24.11 -9.63 2.13
CA SER A 228 -24.69 -9.81 3.46
C SER A 228 -24.19 -11.09 4.13
N THR A 229 -24.09 -12.19 3.38
CA THR A 229 -23.58 -13.46 3.90
C THR A 229 -22.10 -13.34 4.27
N LEU A 230 -21.27 -12.73 3.41
CA LEU A 230 -19.85 -12.52 3.68
C LEU A 230 -19.63 -11.62 4.91
N SER A 231 -20.40 -10.54 5.04
CA SER A 231 -20.35 -9.66 6.22
C SER A 231 -20.73 -10.42 7.50
N MET A 232 -21.79 -11.24 7.46
CA MET A 232 -22.19 -12.05 8.62
C MET A 232 -21.13 -13.09 9.00
N THR A 233 -20.47 -13.72 8.03
CA THR A 233 -19.42 -14.72 8.32
C THR A 233 -18.23 -14.10 9.05
N LEU A 234 -17.93 -12.83 8.79
CA LEU A 234 -16.82 -12.11 9.40
C LEU A 234 -17.22 -11.38 10.70
N SER A 235 -18.51 -11.18 10.97
CA SER A 235 -19.02 -10.36 12.09
C SER A 235 -18.56 -10.83 13.47
N ASP A 236 -18.31 -12.12 13.63
CA ASP A 236 -17.86 -12.69 14.91
C ASP A 236 -16.36 -12.55 15.15
N SER A 237 -15.60 -12.24 14.11
CA SER A 237 -14.13 -12.25 14.13
C SER A 237 -13.49 -10.88 13.89
N ILE A 238 -14.27 -9.90 13.40
CA ILE A 238 -13.73 -8.63 12.92
C ILE A 238 -14.58 -7.47 13.43
N PRO A 239 -13.93 -6.34 13.78
CA PRO A 239 -14.60 -5.12 14.21
C PRO A 239 -15.59 -4.57 13.18
N GLN A 240 -16.70 -3.97 13.64
CA GLN A 240 -17.77 -3.46 12.77
C GLN A 240 -17.28 -2.41 11.76
N GLU A 241 -16.29 -1.61 12.12
CA GLU A 241 -15.72 -0.57 11.23
C GLU A 241 -15.01 -1.17 10.02
N ALA A 242 -14.31 -2.29 10.21
CA ALA A 242 -13.70 -3.00 9.08
C ALA A 242 -14.75 -3.67 8.19
N LEU A 243 -15.94 -3.99 8.75
CA LEU A 243 -17.09 -4.50 8.02
C LEU A 243 -17.87 -3.41 7.28
N ALA A 244 -17.72 -2.14 7.65
CA ALA A 244 -18.41 -1.01 7.00
C ALA A 244 -18.17 -0.91 5.49
N VAL A 245 -17.09 -1.53 4.98
CA VAL A 245 -16.85 -1.65 3.53
C VAL A 245 -17.96 -2.40 2.82
N PHE A 246 -18.58 -3.40 3.45
CA PHE A 246 -19.70 -4.14 2.87
C PHE A 246 -20.98 -3.31 2.84
N ASP A 247 -21.19 -2.40 3.80
CA ASP A 247 -22.30 -1.44 3.77
C ASP A 247 -22.16 -0.46 2.61
N VAL A 248 -20.95 0.02 2.35
CA VAL A 248 -20.66 0.84 1.16
C VAL A 248 -20.92 0.07 -0.13
N TYR A 249 -20.55 -1.21 -0.19
CA TYR A 249 -20.86 -2.07 -1.34
C TYR A 249 -22.37 -2.21 -1.56
N GLN A 250 -23.15 -2.36 -0.50
CA GLN A 250 -24.61 -2.40 -0.59
C GLN A 250 -25.20 -1.06 -1.08
N GLN A 251 -24.69 0.07 -0.59
CA GLN A 251 -25.10 1.40 -1.05
C GLN A 251 -24.77 1.65 -2.53
N LEU A 252 -23.61 1.21 -3.01
CA LEU A 252 -23.24 1.30 -4.43
C LEU A 252 -24.16 0.47 -5.34
N LEU A 253 -24.70 -0.64 -4.83
CA LEU A 253 -25.69 -1.46 -5.54
C LEU A 253 -27.11 -0.86 -5.52
N ASP A 254 -27.35 0.26 -4.82
CA ASP A 254 -28.66 0.87 -4.76
C ASP A 254 -29.14 1.41 -6.11
N ALA A 255 -30.48 1.43 -6.25
CA ALA A 255 -31.15 1.89 -7.45
C ALA A 255 -30.80 3.34 -7.83
N LYS A 256 -30.43 4.17 -6.84
CA LYS A 256 -30.01 5.58 -7.05
C LYS A 256 -28.58 5.73 -7.56
N SER A 257 -27.75 4.71 -7.42
CA SER A 257 -26.33 4.71 -7.79
C SER A 257 -26.10 3.91 -9.10
N LEU A 258 -25.67 2.65 -8.97
CA LEU A 258 -25.41 1.76 -10.12
C LEU A 258 -26.70 1.46 -10.90
N GLY A 259 -27.81 1.23 -10.18
CA GLY A 259 -29.08 0.85 -10.78
C GLY A 259 -29.61 1.87 -11.78
N HIS A 260 -29.62 3.17 -11.44
CA HIS A 260 -30.10 4.23 -12.32
C HIS A 260 -29.27 4.35 -13.61
N ASN A 261 -27.96 4.26 -13.49
CA ASN A 261 -27.05 4.34 -14.62
C ASN A 261 -27.21 3.14 -15.58
N VAL A 262 -27.37 1.93 -15.05
CA VAL A 262 -27.58 0.73 -15.86
C VAL A 262 -28.95 0.78 -16.51
N GLU A 263 -30.00 1.22 -15.82
CA GLU A 263 -31.35 1.36 -16.35
C GLU A 263 -31.39 2.30 -17.57
N ALA A 264 -30.68 3.43 -17.53
CA ALA A 264 -30.54 4.33 -18.66
C ALA A 264 -29.97 3.60 -19.90
N GLN A 265 -28.96 2.76 -19.71
CA GLN A 265 -28.36 1.99 -20.81
C GLN A 265 -29.29 0.89 -21.33
N LEU A 266 -30.11 0.27 -20.46
CA LEU A 266 -31.13 -0.70 -20.88
C LEU A 266 -32.18 -0.02 -21.76
N GLN A 267 -32.58 1.23 -21.46
CA GLN A 267 -33.52 2.01 -22.27
C GLN A 267 -32.95 2.39 -23.65
N GLU A 268 -31.61 2.51 -23.78
CA GLU A 268 -30.94 2.68 -25.07
C GLU A 268 -30.85 1.37 -25.90
N GLY A 269 -31.41 0.28 -25.36
CA GLY A 269 -31.50 -1.01 -26.03
C GLY A 269 -30.27 -1.92 -25.81
N TRP A 270 -29.39 -1.62 -24.86
CA TRP A 270 -28.26 -2.51 -24.51
C TRP A 270 -28.75 -3.70 -23.67
N CYS A 271 -28.21 -4.90 -23.90
CA CYS A 271 -28.47 -6.02 -23.01
C CYS A 271 -27.84 -5.79 -21.62
N ALA A 272 -28.35 -6.46 -20.59
CA ALA A 272 -27.93 -6.25 -19.20
C ALA A 272 -26.42 -6.34 -18.97
N LYS A 273 -25.73 -7.29 -19.62
CA LYS A 273 -24.27 -7.46 -19.52
C LYS A 273 -23.51 -6.29 -20.15
N SER A 274 -23.97 -5.82 -21.31
CA SER A 274 -23.38 -4.69 -22.02
C SER A 274 -23.64 -3.38 -21.30
N ALA A 275 -24.86 -3.16 -20.80
CA ALA A 275 -25.24 -1.99 -20.00
C ALA A 275 -24.37 -1.90 -18.74
N LEU A 276 -24.22 -3.01 -18.00
CA LEU A 276 -23.35 -3.09 -16.84
C LEU A 276 -21.89 -2.77 -17.18
N LYS A 277 -21.33 -3.35 -18.26
CA LYS A 277 -19.97 -3.07 -18.73
C LYS A 277 -19.76 -1.57 -18.98
N ILE A 278 -20.63 -0.95 -19.76
CA ILE A 278 -20.52 0.48 -20.10
C ILE A 278 -20.51 1.35 -18.85
N VAL A 279 -21.40 1.05 -17.90
CA VAL A 279 -21.52 1.84 -16.67
C VAL A 279 -20.29 1.63 -15.76
N ILE A 280 -19.86 0.40 -15.55
CA ILE A 280 -18.69 0.11 -14.70
C ILE A 280 -17.41 0.70 -15.28
N GLU A 281 -17.16 0.53 -16.60
CA GLU A 281 -15.96 1.10 -17.24
C GLU A 281 -15.96 2.64 -17.15
N ARG A 282 -17.12 3.29 -17.30
CA ARG A 282 -17.26 4.74 -17.12
C ARG A 282 -16.96 5.17 -15.68
N LEU A 283 -17.54 4.50 -14.68
CA LEU A 283 -17.31 4.84 -13.27
C LEU A 283 -15.84 4.62 -12.88
N VAL A 284 -15.25 3.51 -13.29
CA VAL A 284 -13.82 3.21 -13.05
C VAL A 284 -12.93 4.29 -13.68
N ALA A 285 -13.23 4.74 -14.90
CA ALA A 285 -12.49 5.82 -15.56
C ALA A 285 -12.61 7.13 -14.75
N GLN A 286 -13.82 7.50 -14.32
CA GLN A 286 -14.05 8.71 -13.52
C GLN A 286 -13.26 8.68 -12.19
N PHE A 287 -13.26 7.56 -11.45
CA PHE A 287 -12.50 7.44 -10.22
C PHE A 287 -10.98 7.49 -10.46
N ASN A 288 -10.49 6.93 -11.56
CA ASN A 288 -9.06 6.96 -11.91
C ASN A 288 -8.55 8.36 -12.31
N GLU A 289 -9.42 9.24 -12.81
CA GLU A 289 -9.08 10.63 -13.17
C GLU A 289 -9.02 11.57 -11.96
N MET A 290 -9.57 11.16 -10.80
CA MET A 290 -9.52 11.97 -9.59
C MET A 290 -8.10 12.05 -9.03
N GLN A 291 -7.74 13.19 -8.41
CA GLN A 291 -6.39 13.39 -7.88
C GLN A 291 -6.17 12.71 -6.54
N ASP A 292 -7.23 12.53 -5.75
CA ASP A 292 -7.18 11.91 -4.43
C ASP A 292 -6.88 10.40 -4.52
N PRO A 293 -5.78 9.92 -3.93
CA PRO A 293 -5.41 8.50 -3.93
C PRO A 293 -6.48 7.59 -3.30
N TYR A 294 -7.16 8.05 -2.25
CA TYR A 294 -8.21 7.29 -1.57
C TYR A 294 -9.43 7.07 -2.47
N ILE A 295 -9.81 8.11 -3.23
CA ILE A 295 -10.92 8.01 -4.18
C ILE A 295 -10.54 7.12 -5.37
N LYS A 296 -9.28 7.16 -5.82
CA LYS A 296 -8.79 6.25 -6.88
C LYS A 296 -8.91 4.78 -6.50
N GLU A 297 -8.66 4.44 -5.24
CA GLU A 297 -8.80 3.06 -4.76
C GLU A 297 -10.23 2.54 -4.84
N ARG A 298 -11.24 3.42 -4.77
CA ARG A 298 -12.65 3.07 -4.99
C ARG A 298 -12.94 2.50 -6.38
N ALA A 299 -12.11 2.79 -7.38
CA ALA A 299 -12.21 2.19 -8.70
C ALA A 299 -12.11 0.65 -8.66
N VAL A 300 -11.29 0.12 -7.75
CA VAL A 300 -11.13 -1.33 -7.54
C VAL A 300 -12.40 -1.93 -6.96
N ASP A 301 -12.99 -1.29 -5.96
CA ASP A 301 -14.24 -1.73 -5.32
C ASP A 301 -15.41 -1.76 -6.32
N VAL A 302 -15.57 -0.67 -7.09
CA VAL A 302 -16.62 -0.58 -8.14
C VAL A 302 -16.45 -1.68 -9.19
N LYS A 303 -15.22 -1.97 -9.57
CA LYS A 303 -14.91 -3.03 -10.53
C LYS A 303 -15.24 -4.41 -9.96
N ASP A 304 -14.92 -4.68 -8.69
CA ASP A 304 -15.25 -5.95 -8.02
C ASP A 304 -16.75 -6.15 -7.92
N ILE A 305 -17.49 -5.15 -7.45
CA ILE A 305 -18.96 -5.16 -7.41
C ILE A 305 -19.54 -5.48 -8.80
N GLY A 306 -19.04 -4.78 -9.82
CA GLY A 306 -19.48 -4.99 -11.20
C GLY A 306 -19.21 -6.40 -11.72
N LEU A 307 -18.05 -6.99 -11.40
CA LEU A 307 -17.71 -8.37 -11.78
C LEU A 307 -18.60 -9.39 -11.09
N ARG A 308 -18.99 -9.17 -9.83
CA ARG A 308 -19.92 -10.05 -9.10
C ARG A 308 -21.33 -9.98 -9.68
N VAL A 309 -21.84 -8.79 -9.98
CA VAL A 309 -23.13 -8.65 -10.70
C VAL A 309 -23.05 -9.34 -12.06
N LEU A 310 -21.95 -9.20 -12.80
CA LEU A 310 -21.75 -9.87 -14.08
C LEU A 310 -21.75 -11.39 -13.93
N HIS A 311 -21.12 -11.90 -12.87
CA HIS A 311 -21.10 -13.33 -12.56
C HIS A 311 -22.52 -13.91 -12.41
N HIS A 312 -23.37 -13.21 -11.68
CA HIS A 312 -24.79 -13.59 -11.53
C HIS A 312 -25.59 -13.43 -12.83
N LEU A 313 -25.24 -12.47 -13.70
CA LEU A 313 -25.87 -12.30 -15.02
C LEU A 313 -25.50 -13.42 -16.01
N VAL A 314 -24.33 -14.05 -15.84
CA VAL A 314 -23.85 -15.11 -16.73
C VAL A 314 -24.24 -16.50 -16.25
N ASN A 315 -24.86 -16.61 -15.05
CA ASN A 315 -25.22 -17.88 -14.41
C ASN A 315 -24.05 -18.87 -14.35
N THR A 316 -22.82 -18.38 -14.15
CA THR A 316 -21.69 -19.27 -13.88
C THR A 316 -21.82 -19.80 -12.46
N GLU A 317 -21.87 -21.12 -12.29
CA GLU A 317 -21.88 -21.73 -10.96
C GLU A 317 -20.63 -21.29 -10.19
N HIS A 318 -20.81 -20.80 -8.96
CA HIS A 318 -19.72 -20.67 -8.01
C HIS A 318 -19.19 -22.08 -7.74
N ALA A 319 -18.09 -22.45 -8.37
CA ALA A 319 -17.38 -23.63 -7.93
C ALA A 319 -16.95 -23.39 -6.47
N ILE A 320 -17.37 -24.29 -5.59
CA ILE A 320 -16.89 -24.29 -4.20
C ILE A 320 -15.38 -24.38 -4.28
N LYS A 321 -14.70 -23.32 -3.85
CA LYS A 321 -13.24 -23.28 -3.80
C LYS A 321 -12.81 -24.10 -2.58
N ASP A 322 -12.07 -25.17 -2.80
CA ASP A 322 -11.46 -25.93 -1.71
C ASP A 322 -10.12 -25.28 -1.37
N TYR A 323 -10.13 -24.53 -0.27
CA TYR A 323 -8.94 -23.84 0.21
C TYR A 323 -8.10 -24.82 1.04
N PRO A 324 -6.78 -24.98 0.73
CA PRO A 324 -5.87 -25.78 1.54
C PRO A 324 -5.79 -25.29 2.99
N GLU A 325 -5.33 -26.14 3.90
CA GLU A 325 -4.91 -25.69 5.22
C GLU A 325 -3.67 -24.77 5.07
N ASN A 326 -3.59 -23.74 5.92
CA ASN A 326 -2.55 -22.71 5.86
C ASN A 326 -2.45 -22.05 4.47
N THR A 327 -3.57 -21.60 3.93
CA THR A 327 -3.65 -20.92 2.63
C THR A 327 -2.95 -19.56 2.69
N ILE A 328 -1.99 -19.32 1.80
CA ILE A 328 -1.49 -18.00 1.45
C ILE A 328 -2.24 -17.55 0.19
N LEU A 329 -3.17 -16.60 0.39
CA LEU A 329 -4.02 -16.10 -0.69
C LEU A 329 -3.25 -15.11 -1.56
N ILE A 330 -3.16 -15.38 -2.86
CA ILE A 330 -2.43 -14.53 -3.80
C ILE A 330 -3.37 -14.04 -4.89
N ALA A 331 -3.37 -12.73 -5.15
CA ALA A 331 -4.11 -12.15 -6.27
C ALA A 331 -3.35 -10.97 -6.88
N HIS A 332 -3.70 -10.64 -8.13
CA HIS A 332 -3.18 -9.43 -8.78
C HIS A 332 -3.66 -8.15 -8.06
N THR A 333 -4.92 -8.13 -7.67
CA THR A 333 -5.52 -7.08 -6.84
C THR A 333 -6.51 -7.76 -5.90
N LEU A 334 -6.26 -7.67 -4.62
CA LEU A 334 -7.14 -8.23 -3.59
C LEU A 334 -8.27 -7.27 -3.25
N THR A 335 -9.46 -7.85 -3.04
CA THR A 335 -10.64 -7.12 -2.60
C THR A 335 -11.11 -7.67 -1.24
N PRO A 336 -11.82 -6.87 -0.43
CA PRO A 336 -12.39 -7.33 0.84
C PRO A 336 -13.26 -8.57 0.69
N ALA A 337 -14.01 -8.67 -0.39
CA ALA A 337 -14.88 -9.80 -0.64
C ALA A 337 -14.11 -11.10 -0.96
N MET A 338 -12.95 -11.02 -1.64
CA MET A 338 -12.07 -12.17 -1.86
C MET A 338 -11.50 -12.71 -0.55
N LEU A 339 -11.15 -11.83 0.38
CA LEU A 339 -10.69 -12.22 1.72
C LEU A 339 -11.79 -12.93 2.50
N ALA A 340 -13.02 -12.38 2.46
CA ALA A 340 -14.17 -12.93 3.16
C ALA A 340 -14.64 -14.30 2.64
N GLU A 341 -14.25 -14.69 1.41
CA GLU A 341 -14.53 -16.02 0.85
C GLU A 341 -13.68 -17.14 1.46
N VAL A 342 -12.51 -16.78 2.03
CA VAL A 342 -11.61 -17.78 2.63
C VAL A 342 -12.01 -18.00 4.09
N PRO A 343 -12.22 -19.24 4.55
CA PRO A 343 -12.45 -19.50 5.97
C PRO A 343 -11.28 -18.99 6.82
N ASN A 344 -11.57 -18.24 7.89
CA ASN A 344 -10.54 -17.63 8.74
C ASN A 344 -9.53 -18.65 9.28
N GLU A 345 -9.98 -19.86 9.59
CA GLU A 345 -9.13 -20.94 10.10
C GLU A 345 -8.11 -21.44 9.07
N ARG A 346 -8.36 -21.22 7.79
CA ARG A 346 -7.50 -21.66 6.68
C ARG A 346 -6.64 -20.56 6.10
N LEU A 347 -6.96 -19.28 6.38
CA LEU A 347 -6.23 -18.14 5.85
C LEU A 347 -4.98 -17.86 6.70
N ALA A 348 -3.82 -18.27 6.22
CA ALA A 348 -2.55 -18.07 6.92
C ALA A 348 -1.86 -16.75 6.52
N GLY A 349 -1.99 -16.31 5.28
CA GLY A 349 -1.33 -15.11 4.79
C GLY A 349 -1.94 -14.56 3.52
N VAL A 350 -1.58 -13.31 3.18
CA VAL A 350 -2.15 -12.58 2.06
C VAL A 350 -1.07 -11.88 1.25
N VAL A 351 -1.14 -12.00 -0.07
CA VAL A 351 -0.20 -11.37 -1.00
C VAL A 351 -0.96 -10.72 -2.14
N SER A 352 -0.71 -9.43 -2.38
CA SER A 352 -1.28 -8.70 -3.51
C SER A 352 -0.19 -8.03 -4.34
N ILE A 353 -0.26 -8.19 -5.67
CA ILE A 353 0.68 -7.52 -6.58
C ILE A 353 0.37 -6.02 -6.60
N ASN A 354 -0.88 -5.66 -6.85
CA ASN A 354 -1.33 -4.28 -6.86
C ASN A 354 -2.08 -3.91 -5.56
N GLY A 355 -2.11 -2.62 -5.28
CA GLY A 355 -2.79 -2.05 -4.13
C GLY A 355 -1.81 -1.39 -3.19
N SER A 356 -2.34 -0.68 -2.21
CA SER A 356 -1.56 0.01 -1.19
C SER A 356 -1.79 -0.59 0.20
N ALA A 357 -0.88 -0.30 1.11
CA ALA A 357 -1.02 -0.66 2.53
C ALA A 357 -2.22 0.03 3.21
N ASN A 358 -2.85 1.00 2.55
CA ASN A 358 -4.02 1.74 3.03
C ASN A 358 -5.33 1.30 2.36
N SER A 359 -5.30 0.31 1.47
CA SER A 359 -6.50 -0.21 0.81
C SER A 359 -7.49 -0.85 1.80
N HIS A 360 -8.78 -0.90 1.44
CA HIS A 360 -9.79 -1.56 2.27
C HIS A 360 -9.47 -3.03 2.56
N ALA A 361 -8.91 -3.74 1.58
CA ALA A 361 -8.45 -5.11 1.79
C ALA A 361 -7.29 -5.18 2.80
N SER A 362 -6.38 -4.19 2.80
CA SER A 362 -5.29 -4.10 3.77
C SER A 362 -5.80 -3.80 5.19
N ILE A 363 -6.76 -2.90 5.32
CA ILE A 363 -7.41 -2.62 6.61
C ILE A 363 -8.07 -3.89 7.15
N LEU A 364 -8.77 -4.63 6.29
CA LEU A 364 -9.42 -5.87 6.66
C LEU A 364 -8.42 -6.95 7.09
N THR A 365 -7.31 -7.16 6.35
CA THR A 365 -6.27 -8.13 6.74
C THR A 365 -5.63 -7.81 8.08
N ARG A 366 -5.42 -6.51 8.35
CA ARG A 366 -4.91 -6.04 9.65
C ARG A 366 -5.88 -6.32 10.79
N ALA A 367 -7.17 -6.06 10.56
CA ALA A 367 -8.24 -6.35 11.51
C ALA A 367 -8.40 -7.86 11.77
N MET A 368 -8.15 -8.70 10.75
CA MET A 368 -8.12 -10.17 10.87
C MET A 368 -6.86 -10.71 11.56
N GLY A 369 -5.83 -9.88 11.77
CA GLY A 369 -4.53 -10.33 12.28
C GLY A 369 -3.77 -11.24 11.33
N VAL A 370 -4.05 -11.19 10.02
CA VAL A 370 -3.45 -12.06 9.01
C VAL A 370 -2.24 -11.36 8.38
N PRO A 371 -1.03 -11.97 8.41
CA PRO A 371 0.16 -11.41 7.77
C PRO A 371 -0.06 -11.07 6.30
N ALA A 372 0.35 -9.87 5.86
CA ALA A 372 0.04 -9.40 4.52
C ALA A 372 1.15 -8.54 3.89
N ILE A 373 1.42 -8.80 2.61
CA ILE A 373 2.38 -8.05 1.79
C ILE A 373 1.70 -7.57 0.50
N TRP A 374 1.97 -6.30 0.14
CA TRP A 374 1.44 -5.62 -1.04
C TRP A 374 2.57 -5.11 -1.94
N GLY A 375 2.24 -4.88 -3.22
CA GLY A 375 3.18 -4.24 -4.15
C GLY A 375 4.36 -5.12 -4.52
N ILE A 376 4.15 -6.43 -4.56
CA ILE A 376 5.16 -7.36 -5.08
C ILE A 376 5.27 -7.19 -6.60
N GLU A 377 6.50 -7.32 -7.14
CA GLU A 377 6.76 -7.26 -8.58
C GLU A 377 5.80 -8.17 -9.37
N ASP A 378 5.36 -7.70 -10.55
CA ASP A 378 4.37 -8.38 -11.39
C ASP A 378 4.95 -9.71 -11.90
N LEU A 379 4.37 -10.80 -11.43
CA LEU A 379 4.81 -12.15 -11.72
C LEU A 379 3.68 -12.99 -12.33
N PRO A 380 4.01 -14.03 -13.12
CA PRO A 380 3.01 -14.94 -13.67
C PRO A 380 2.39 -15.80 -12.56
N LEU A 381 1.33 -15.26 -11.93
CA LEU A 381 0.67 -15.83 -10.74
C LEU A 381 0.33 -17.32 -10.84
N LEU A 382 -0.09 -17.79 -12.04
CA LEU A 382 -0.46 -19.19 -12.25
C LEU A 382 0.64 -20.21 -11.89
N GLN A 383 1.91 -19.78 -11.92
CA GLN A 383 3.05 -20.66 -11.62
C GLN A 383 3.27 -20.84 -10.12
N PHE A 384 2.61 -20.03 -9.30
CA PHE A 384 2.71 -20.09 -7.83
C PHE A 384 1.63 -20.93 -7.20
N ASP A 385 0.57 -21.24 -7.94
CA ASP A 385 -0.56 -21.97 -7.38
C ASP A 385 -0.12 -23.32 -6.80
N SER A 386 -0.58 -23.61 -5.60
CA SER A 386 -0.25 -24.80 -4.82
C SER A 386 1.22 -24.96 -4.37
N LYS A 387 2.11 -23.98 -4.64
CA LYS A 387 3.49 -24.02 -4.13
C LYS A 387 3.55 -23.69 -2.64
N GLU A 388 4.50 -24.31 -1.95
CA GLU A 388 4.82 -23.99 -0.57
C GLU A 388 5.56 -22.64 -0.49
N MET A 389 5.19 -21.80 0.47
CA MET A 389 5.71 -20.45 0.62
C MET A 389 5.90 -20.07 2.08
N ILE A 390 6.85 -19.18 2.31
CA ILE A 390 7.00 -18.46 3.58
C ILE A 390 6.73 -16.98 3.31
N LEU A 391 5.78 -16.42 4.03
CA LEU A 391 5.45 -15.00 4.04
C LEU A 391 6.03 -14.37 5.31
N ASP A 392 7.09 -13.58 5.18
CA ASP A 392 7.66 -12.78 6.25
C ASP A 392 7.21 -11.32 6.07
N ALA A 393 6.07 -11.01 6.66
CA ALA A 393 5.51 -9.67 6.60
C ALA A 393 6.21 -8.67 7.55
N PHE A 394 7.07 -9.09 8.48
CA PHE A 394 7.93 -8.17 9.23
C PHE A 394 9.01 -7.57 8.32
N ALA A 395 9.64 -8.39 7.49
CA ALA A 395 10.68 -7.97 6.56
C ALA A 395 10.15 -7.59 5.17
N GLY A 396 8.85 -7.78 4.88
CA GLY A 396 8.25 -7.57 3.57
C GLY A 396 8.78 -8.54 2.51
N ARG A 397 8.99 -9.81 2.86
CA ARG A 397 9.58 -10.82 1.98
C ARG A 397 8.65 -12.01 1.78
N LEU A 398 8.58 -12.48 0.53
CA LEU A 398 7.89 -13.72 0.17
C LEU A 398 8.91 -14.71 -0.39
N TYR A 399 9.06 -15.86 0.27
CA TYR A 399 9.92 -16.94 -0.18
C TYR A 399 9.06 -17.99 -0.90
N ILE A 400 9.45 -18.34 -2.12
CA ILE A 400 8.73 -19.30 -2.97
C ILE A 400 9.53 -20.58 -3.02
N SER A 401 8.87 -21.73 -2.82
CA SER A 401 9.50 -23.05 -2.77
C SER A 401 10.73 -23.06 -1.84
N PRO A 402 10.57 -22.66 -0.55
CA PRO A 402 11.67 -22.57 0.39
C PRO A 402 12.31 -23.94 0.62
N SER A 403 13.61 -23.93 0.90
CA SER A 403 14.31 -25.17 1.32
C SER A 403 13.79 -25.63 2.69
N GLN A 404 13.89 -26.93 2.97
CA GLN A 404 13.47 -27.47 4.27
C GLN A 404 14.17 -26.79 5.44
N MET A 405 15.45 -26.46 5.31
CA MET A 405 16.23 -25.74 6.32
C MET A 405 15.61 -24.36 6.63
N LEU A 406 15.15 -23.64 5.60
CA LEU A 406 14.50 -22.33 5.76
C LEU A 406 13.12 -22.47 6.39
N ILE A 407 12.36 -23.50 6.03
CA ILE A 407 11.06 -23.82 6.65
C ILE A 407 11.24 -24.07 8.13
N ASP A 408 12.24 -24.89 8.52
CA ASP A 408 12.53 -25.23 9.91
C ASP A 408 12.92 -23.97 10.71
N GLU A 409 13.75 -23.09 10.13
CA GLU A 409 14.14 -21.81 10.75
C GLU A 409 12.94 -20.88 10.98
N TYR A 410 12.10 -20.68 9.95
CA TYR A 410 10.91 -19.83 10.06
C TYR A 410 9.80 -20.45 10.92
N THR A 411 9.73 -21.77 11.02
CA THR A 411 8.82 -22.48 11.94
C THR A 411 9.22 -22.21 13.39
N GLU A 412 10.52 -22.23 13.68
CA GLU A 412 11.03 -21.89 15.01
C GLU A 412 10.77 -20.42 15.35
N LEU A 413 11.00 -19.48 14.39
CA LEU A 413 10.69 -18.06 14.58
C LEU A 413 9.19 -17.83 14.83
N GLN A 414 8.31 -18.50 14.07
CA GLN A 414 6.86 -18.42 14.27
C GLN A 414 6.44 -18.99 15.62
N HIS A 415 7.09 -20.09 16.07
CA HIS A 415 6.83 -20.66 17.39
C HIS A 415 7.23 -19.69 18.50
N GLN A 416 8.40 -19.05 18.39
CA GLN A 416 8.86 -18.04 19.35
C GLN A 416 7.94 -16.81 19.39
N ASP A 417 7.48 -16.33 18.24
CA ASP A 417 6.53 -15.22 18.15
C ASP A 417 5.19 -15.58 18.81
N ASN A 418 4.67 -16.78 18.55
CA ASN A 418 3.45 -17.29 19.18
C ASN A 418 3.60 -17.45 20.70
N LEU A 419 4.75 -17.91 21.19
CA LEU A 419 5.03 -18.00 22.63
C LEU A 419 5.04 -16.62 23.28
N LEU A 420 5.66 -15.62 22.62
CA LEU A 420 5.65 -14.24 23.09
C LEU A 420 4.25 -13.65 23.11
N ASN A 421 3.48 -13.86 22.06
CA ASN A 421 2.09 -13.37 21.97
C ASN A 421 1.20 -14.02 23.05
N ASN A 422 1.32 -15.33 23.26
CA ASN A 422 0.59 -16.02 24.33
C ASN A 422 1.00 -15.51 25.71
N ARG A 423 2.29 -15.28 25.94
CA ARG A 423 2.77 -14.68 27.17
C ARG A 423 2.24 -13.27 27.37
N PHE A 424 2.20 -12.44 26.34
CA PHE A 424 1.58 -11.11 26.41
C PHE A 424 0.09 -11.20 26.76
N LEU A 425 -0.65 -12.15 26.17
CA LEU A 425 -2.06 -12.37 26.51
C LEU A 425 -2.25 -12.79 27.98
N GLU A 426 -1.38 -13.64 28.52
CA GLU A 426 -1.41 -14.03 29.94
C GLU A 426 -1.06 -12.85 30.85
N GLU A 427 -0.04 -12.06 30.48
CA GLU A 427 0.39 -10.89 31.24
C GLU A 427 -0.60 -9.73 31.16
N GLN A 428 -1.44 -9.69 30.14
CA GLN A 428 -2.43 -8.63 29.90
C GLN A 428 -3.46 -8.49 31.04
N ALA A 429 -3.75 -9.58 31.73
CA ALA A 429 -4.67 -9.61 32.88
C ALA A 429 -3.99 -9.21 34.21
N LEU A 430 -2.66 -9.05 34.23
CA LEU A 430 -1.93 -8.69 35.43
C LEU A 430 -1.99 -7.18 35.69
N PRO A 431 -2.08 -6.75 36.97
CA PRO A 431 -2.02 -5.34 37.30
C PRO A 431 -0.62 -4.77 36.99
N SER A 432 -0.59 -3.54 36.45
CA SER A 432 0.64 -2.82 36.11
C SER A 432 1.28 -2.20 37.35
N ILE A 433 1.98 -3.03 38.11
CA ILE A 433 2.65 -2.67 39.38
C ILE A 433 4.17 -2.79 39.22
N THR A 434 4.88 -1.74 39.64
CA THR A 434 6.35 -1.74 39.67
C THR A 434 6.90 -2.65 40.79
N LEU A 435 8.22 -2.95 40.77
CA LEU A 435 8.85 -3.81 41.79
C LEU A 435 8.80 -3.23 43.21
N ASP A 436 8.65 -1.92 43.35
CA ASP A 436 8.48 -1.22 44.62
C ASP A 436 6.99 -1.07 45.04
N GLY A 437 6.06 -1.63 44.22
CA GLY A 437 4.66 -1.73 44.60
C GLY A 437 3.79 -0.57 44.10
N GLU A 438 4.33 0.35 43.30
CA GLU A 438 3.57 1.48 42.75
C GLU A 438 2.77 1.05 41.51
N HIS A 439 1.50 1.45 41.43
CA HIS A 439 0.65 1.20 40.28
C HIS A 439 0.89 2.25 39.20
N ILE A 440 1.20 1.80 37.98
CA ILE A 440 1.35 2.65 36.80
C ILE A 440 0.14 2.45 35.89
N SER A 441 -0.69 3.48 35.72
CA SER A 441 -1.87 3.40 34.85
C SER A 441 -1.48 3.21 33.38
N LEU A 442 -2.01 2.17 32.77
CA LEU A 442 -1.87 1.89 31.33
C LEU A 442 -3.10 2.40 30.59
N LEU A 443 -2.92 3.47 29.82
CA LEU A 443 -4.00 4.16 29.14
C LEU A 443 -3.87 4.00 27.62
N LEU A 444 -4.99 3.87 26.93
CA LEU A 444 -5.02 3.76 25.48
C LEU A 444 -4.71 5.09 24.80
N ASN A 445 -4.03 5.01 23.65
CA ASN A 445 -3.91 6.10 22.70
C ASN A 445 -4.85 5.79 21.52
N ALA A 446 -5.94 6.54 21.39
CA ALA A 446 -7.07 6.18 20.55
C ALA A 446 -7.51 7.33 19.62
N GLY A 447 -8.02 6.94 18.44
CA GLY A 447 -8.61 7.82 17.44
C GLY A 447 -10.01 7.32 17.05
N LEU A 448 -10.31 7.26 15.74
CA LEU A 448 -11.59 6.77 15.21
C LEU A 448 -11.88 5.28 15.52
N GLU A 449 -10.85 4.50 15.79
CA GLU A 449 -10.91 3.04 15.92
C GLU A 449 -11.39 2.57 17.30
N LEU A 450 -11.98 3.44 18.12
CA LEU A 450 -12.40 3.08 19.49
C LEU A 450 -13.47 1.99 19.58
N ASN A 451 -14.34 1.90 18.58
CA ASN A 451 -15.41 0.91 18.59
C ASN A 451 -14.91 -0.51 18.38
N THR A 452 -13.68 -0.69 17.82
CA THR A 452 -13.08 -2.02 17.65
C THR A 452 -12.56 -2.63 18.94
N GLN A 453 -12.45 -1.83 20.00
CA GLN A 453 -11.79 -2.23 21.24
C GLN A 453 -12.76 -2.41 22.43
N GLN A 454 -14.02 -2.73 22.21
CA GLN A 454 -14.93 -3.07 23.31
C GLN A 454 -14.37 -4.13 24.28
N ASN A 455 -13.49 -5.01 23.78
CA ASN A 455 -12.73 -5.94 24.62
C ASN A 455 -11.55 -5.27 25.37
N SER A 456 -11.06 -4.12 24.89
CA SER A 456 -9.92 -3.41 25.50
C SER A 456 -10.30 -2.53 26.69
N ALA A 457 -11.57 -2.17 26.82
CA ALA A 457 -12.05 -1.42 27.99
C ALA A 457 -11.86 -2.16 29.33
N HIS A 458 -11.72 -3.50 29.26
CA HIS A 458 -11.45 -4.34 30.44
C HIS A 458 -9.95 -4.60 30.69
N ILE A 459 -9.07 -4.15 29.78
CA ILE A 459 -7.64 -4.49 29.78
C ILE A 459 -6.79 -3.26 30.13
N CYS A 460 -7.35 -2.06 30.05
CA CYS A 460 -6.67 -0.79 30.32
C CYS A 460 -7.35 0.03 31.42
N ASP A 461 -6.58 0.94 32.01
CA ASP A 461 -7.05 1.82 33.08
C ASP A 461 -7.85 3.04 32.53
N GLY A 462 -8.05 3.12 31.21
CA GLY A 462 -8.79 4.19 30.54
C GLY A 462 -8.14 4.64 29.22
N VAL A 463 -8.51 5.84 28.77
CA VAL A 463 -7.97 6.46 27.54
C VAL A 463 -7.09 7.65 27.90
N GLY A 464 -5.80 7.56 27.58
CA GLY A 464 -4.81 8.60 27.85
C GLY A 464 -4.73 9.67 26.78
N LEU A 465 -5.17 9.36 25.57
CA LEU A 465 -5.29 10.31 24.47
C LEU A 465 -6.41 9.87 23.53
N TYR A 466 -7.48 10.65 23.46
CA TYR A 466 -8.49 10.56 22.43
C TYR A 466 -8.36 11.71 21.45
N ARG A 467 -8.09 11.37 20.17
CA ARG A 467 -7.85 12.33 19.09
C ARG A 467 -9.15 12.74 18.44
N THR A 468 -9.66 13.93 18.77
CA THR A 468 -10.95 14.41 18.27
C THR A 468 -10.91 14.84 16.80
N GLU A 469 -9.73 15.25 16.29
CA GLU A 469 -9.55 15.74 14.93
C GLU A 469 -9.94 14.72 13.84
N ALA A 470 -9.82 13.45 14.13
CA ALA A 470 -10.15 12.38 13.17
C ALA A 470 -11.61 12.44 12.67
N TRP A 471 -12.55 12.83 13.52
CA TRP A 471 -13.95 13.03 13.12
C TRP A 471 -14.16 14.27 12.25
N PHE A 472 -13.45 15.34 12.57
CA PHE A 472 -13.49 16.56 11.76
C PHE A 472 -12.97 16.29 10.35
N MET A 473 -11.96 15.43 10.21
CA MET A 473 -11.39 15.04 8.92
C MET A 473 -12.34 14.17 8.08
N GLN A 474 -13.21 13.38 8.70
CA GLN A 474 -14.18 12.54 7.97
C GLN A 474 -15.40 13.29 7.44
N LYS A 475 -15.74 14.42 8.05
CA LYS A 475 -16.90 15.22 7.66
C LYS A 475 -16.54 16.19 6.54
N GLY A 476 -17.49 16.55 5.70
CA GLY A 476 -17.34 17.60 4.69
C GLY A 476 -17.59 19.02 5.22
N GLN A 477 -17.81 19.18 6.51
CA GLN A 477 -18.06 20.44 7.21
C GLN A 477 -17.80 20.29 8.71
N PHE A 478 -17.69 21.40 9.45
CA PHE A 478 -17.57 21.34 10.90
C PHE A 478 -18.79 20.65 11.51
N PRO A 479 -18.57 19.62 12.37
CA PRO A 479 -19.66 18.97 13.08
C PRO A 479 -20.39 19.95 14.00
N SER A 480 -21.71 19.89 14.04
CA SER A 480 -22.51 20.67 15.00
C SER A 480 -22.20 20.26 16.44
N GLN A 481 -22.49 21.15 17.39
CA GLN A 481 -22.34 20.87 18.83
C GLN A 481 -23.08 19.58 19.23
N GLN A 482 -24.28 19.31 18.67
CA GLN A 482 -25.07 18.13 19.01
C GLN A 482 -24.45 16.84 18.45
N GLU A 483 -23.88 16.87 17.25
CA GLU A 483 -23.18 15.72 16.68
C GLU A 483 -21.94 15.39 17.51
N GLN A 484 -21.17 16.41 17.91
CA GLN A 484 -20.01 16.25 18.78
C GLN A 484 -20.40 15.69 20.16
N GLU A 485 -21.47 16.21 20.78
CA GLU A 485 -21.99 15.74 22.07
C GLU A 485 -22.35 14.25 22.04
N ASN A 486 -23.13 13.84 21.03
CA ASN A 486 -23.54 12.44 20.90
C ASN A 486 -22.33 11.51 20.82
N TRP A 487 -21.38 11.89 20.03
CA TRP A 487 -20.18 11.10 19.81
C TRP A 487 -19.23 11.09 21.03
N TYR A 488 -18.95 12.21 21.66
CA TYR A 488 -18.16 12.23 22.89
C TYR A 488 -18.83 11.42 24.00
N ARG A 489 -20.17 11.46 24.07
CA ARG A 489 -20.92 10.66 25.05
C ARG A 489 -20.80 9.16 24.79
N GLU A 490 -20.81 8.72 23.56
CA GLU A 490 -20.58 7.31 23.20
C GLU A 490 -19.22 6.84 23.69
N VAL A 491 -18.18 7.63 23.42
CA VAL A 491 -16.82 7.34 23.88
C VAL A 491 -16.72 7.29 25.40
N LEU A 492 -17.23 8.32 26.09
CA LEU A 492 -17.18 8.38 27.55
C LEU A 492 -17.93 7.21 28.19
N SER A 493 -19.10 6.85 27.65
CA SER A 493 -19.91 5.74 28.15
C SER A 493 -19.23 4.38 27.97
N SER A 494 -18.50 4.19 26.87
CA SER A 494 -17.80 2.94 26.57
C SER A 494 -16.66 2.63 27.56
N TYR A 495 -16.07 3.66 28.15
CA TYR A 495 -14.97 3.51 29.11
C TYR A 495 -15.35 3.77 30.57
N TYR A 496 -16.61 4.17 30.83
CA TYR A 496 -17.05 4.43 32.19
C TYR A 496 -16.86 3.17 33.09
N PRO A 497 -16.32 3.30 34.32
CA PRO A 497 -15.94 4.53 35.04
C PRO A 497 -14.51 5.03 34.81
N ASN A 498 -13.75 4.42 33.91
CA ASN A 498 -12.34 4.74 33.67
C ASN A 498 -12.18 6.12 32.99
N PRO A 499 -11.10 6.85 33.25
CA PRO A 499 -10.90 8.19 32.71
C PRO A 499 -10.69 8.18 31.19
N VAL A 500 -11.19 9.22 30.52
CA VAL A 500 -10.98 9.47 29.10
C VAL A 500 -10.41 10.88 28.92
N VAL A 501 -9.17 10.98 28.47
CA VAL A 501 -8.52 12.24 28.16
C VAL A 501 -8.82 12.60 26.70
N MET A 502 -9.69 13.57 26.47
CA MET A 502 -10.03 14.08 25.14
C MET A 502 -9.17 15.29 24.80
N ARG A 503 -8.42 15.20 23.71
CA ARG A 503 -7.67 16.33 23.18
C ARG A 503 -8.61 17.25 22.38
N THR A 504 -8.54 18.56 22.62
CA THR A 504 -9.25 19.54 21.80
C THR A 504 -8.67 19.55 20.38
N LEU A 505 -9.37 20.17 19.46
CA LEU A 505 -9.07 20.13 18.03
C LEU A 505 -7.59 20.44 17.72
N ASP A 506 -6.90 19.50 17.07
CA ASP A 506 -5.52 19.64 16.63
C ASP A 506 -5.44 19.45 15.10
N ILE A 507 -5.81 20.49 14.36
CA ILE A 507 -5.71 20.58 12.90
C ILE A 507 -4.58 21.53 12.49
N GLY A 508 -4.11 21.41 11.25
CA GLY A 508 -2.92 22.09 10.73
C GLY A 508 -1.74 21.11 10.57
N GLY A 509 -0.68 21.52 9.91
CA GLY A 509 0.43 20.63 9.57
C GLY A 509 0.02 19.59 8.53
N ASP A 510 0.09 18.33 8.89
CA ASP A 510 -0.33 17.18 8.10
C ASP A 510 -1.83 16.85 8.18
N LYS A 511 -2.56 17.52 9.10
CA LYS A 511 -3.99 17.30 9.37
C LYS A 511 -4.83 18.40 8.74
N VAL A 512 -5.11 18.26 7.45
CA VAL A 512 -5.86 19.24 6.65
C VAL A 512 -7.34 18.87 6.64
N LEU A 513 -8.21 19.89 6.72
CA LEU A 513 -9.65 19.75 6.48
C LEU A 513 -9.96 20.29 5.09
N ASP A 514 -10.60 19.49 4.23
CA ASP A 514 -10.93 19.90 2.85
C ASP A 514 -11.83 21.13 2.77
N TYR A 515 -12.60 21.39 3.82
CA TYR A 515 -13.55 22.51 3.92
C TYR A 515 -13.03 23.70 4.74
N PHE A 516 -11.79 23.62 5.26
CA PHE A 516 -11.16 24.69 6.05
C PHE A 516 -9.75 24.95 5.53
N ASN A 517 -9.59 26.01 4.76
CA ASN A 517 -8.33 26.31 4.09
C ASN A 517 -7.31 26.90 5.06
N ILE A 518 -6.27 26.14 5.36
CA ILE A 518 -5.11 26.56 6.17
C ILE A 518 -3.96 26.79 5.19
N THR A 519 -3.55 28.06 5.03
CA THR A 519 -2.43 28.45 4.17
C THR A 519 -1.28 28.91 5.04
N GLU A 520 -0.25 28.08 5.17
CA GLU A 520 0.98 28.38 5.91
C GLU A 520 2.20 28.04 5.06
N GLU A 521 3.25 28.90 5.07
CA GLU A 521 4.50 28.61 4.38
C GLU A 521 5.24 27.41 4.99
N ASN A 522 5.11 27.24 6.32
CA ASN A 522 5.64 26.11 7.06
C ASN A 522 4.53 25.47 7.91
N PRO A 523 3.73 24.55 7.33
CA PRO A 523 2.51 24.03 7.96
C PRO A 523 2.68 23.49 9.38
N PHE A 524 3.85 22.93 9.70
CA PHE A 524 4.13 22.38 11.03
C PHE A 524 4.49 23.44 12.10
N LEU A 525 4.87 24.65 11.70
CA LEU A 525 5.40 25.68 12.61
C LEU A 525 4.41 26.83 12.90
N GLY A 526 3.39 26.99 12.12
CA GLY A 526 2.53 28.14 12.15
C GLY A 526 1.21 27.93 12.88
N TRP A 527 0.15 28.15 12.16
CA TRP A 527 -1.24 28.14 12.60
C TRP A 527 -1.74 26.69 12.72
N ARG A 528 -1.67 26.13 13.92
CA ARG A 528 -1.99 24.74 14.23
C ARG A 528 -2.55 24.59 15.64
N GLY A 529 -3.44 23.62 15.83
CA GLY A 529 -3.93 23.18 17.14
C GLY A 529 -4.61 24.31 17.92
N ILE A 530 -4.14 24.57 19.15
CA ILE A 530 -4.75 25.57 20.02
C ILE A 530 -4.78 26.98 19.41
N ARG A 531 -3.83 27.35 18.57
CA ARG A 531 -3.78 28.68 17.92
C ARG A 531 -4.99 28.88 17.00
N ILE A 532 -5.37 27.84 16.25
CA ILE A 532 -6.59 27.85 15.43
C ILE A 532 -7.83 27.97 16.34
N SER A 533 -7.85 27.22 17.44
CA SER A 533 -8.97 27.25 18.38
C SER A 533 -9.16 28.59 19.05
N LEU A 534 -8.08 29.33 19.35
CA LEU A 534 -8.14 30.67 19.94
C LEU A 534 -8.51 31.74 18.90
N ASP A 535 -8.05 31.61 17.65
CA ASP A 535 -8.46 32.50 16.55
C ASP A 535 -9.93 32.29 16.13
N HIS A 536 -10.50 31.09 16.43
CA HIS A 536 -11.90 30.73 16.19
C HIS A 536 -12.59 30.30 17.48
N PRO A 537 -12.78 31.22 18.43
CA PRO A 537 -13.30 30.90 19.76
C PRO A 537 -14.71 30.30 19.73
N GLU A 538 -15.51 30.57 18.69
CA GLU A 538 -16.83 29.97 18.47
C GLU A 538 -16.75 28.45 18.29
N LEU A 539 -15.78 27.96 17.49
CA LEU A 539 -15.57 26.53 17.27
C LEU A 539 -15.07 25.83 18.53
N PHE A 540 -14.18 26.51 19.26
CA PHE A 540 -13.63 26.01 20.51
C PHE A 540 -14.68 25.94 21.62
N LEU A 541 -15.53 26.98 21.76
CA LEU A 541 -16.66 27.00 22.71
C LEU A 541 -17.67 25.87 22.39
N ASP A 542 -18.01 25.65 21.12
CA ASP A 542 -18.92 24.57 20.72
C ASP A 542 -18.34 23.20 21.09
N GLN A 543 -17.04 22.99 20.85
CA GLN A 543 -16.37 21.75 21.22
C GLN A 543 -16.36 21.55 22.75
N LEU A 544 -15.98 22.57 23.53
CA LEU A 544 -15.96 22.52 24.99
C LEU A 544 -17.34 22.24 25.56
N LYS A 545 -18.38 22.92 25.07
CA LYS A 545 -19.77 22.68 25.48
C LYS A 545 -20.25 21.28 25.16
N ALA A 546 -19.88 20.75 23.98
CA ALA A 546 -20.22 19.39 23.59
C ALA A 546 -19.55 18.36 24.53
N MET A 547 -18.26 18.55 24.85
CA MET A 547 -17.53 17.69 25.79
C MET A 547 -18.15 17.72 27.20
N LEU A 548 -18.46 18.93 27.73
CA LEU A 548 -19.06 19.09 29.03
C LEU A 548 -20.46 18.46 29.13
N LYS A 549 -21.31 18.65 28.11
CA LYS A 549 -22.63 18.00 28.03
C LYS A 549 -22.53 16.49 27.97
N ALA A 550 -21.61 15.99 27.16
CA ALA A 550 -21.36 14.54 27.02
C ALA A 550 -20.95 13.91 28.36
N ASN A 551 -20.29 14.66 29.24
CA ASN A 551 -19.83 14.20 30.55
C ASN A 551 -20.91 14.18 31.64
N ILE A 552 -22.07 14.81 31.41
CA ILE A 552 -23.13 14.88 32.43
C ILE A 552 -23.57 13.47 32.85
N GLY A 553 -23.41 13.17 34.14
CA GLY A 553 -23.76 11.89 34.76
C GLY A 553 -22.75 10.76 34.53
N LEU A 554 -21.61 11.03 33.87
CA LEU A 554 -20.49 10.09 33.70
C LEU A 554 -19.28 10.49 34.56
N GLY A 555 -18.85 11.75 34.52
CA GLY A 555 -17.77 12.27 35.39
C GLY A 555 -16.38 11.73 35.09
N ASN A 556 -16.15 11.11 33.93
CA ASN A 556 -14.89 10.49 33.57
C ASN A 556 -14.10 11.23 32.47
N LEU A 557 -14.56 12.41 32.06
CA LEU A 557 -13.89 13.27 31.09
C LEU A 557 -12.68 13.97 31.70
N LYS A 558 -11.57 14.01 30.95
CA LYS A 558 -10.45 14.95 31.12
C LYS A 558 -10.20 15.66 29.78
N ILE A 559 -9.88 16.96 29.82
CA ILE A 559 -9.66 17.77 28.61
C ILE A 559 -8.18 18.09 28.48
N MET A 560 -7.61 17.91 27.31
CA MET A 560 -6.20 18.17 27.03
C MET A 560 -6.04 19.18 25.88
N LEU A 561 -5.24 20.23 26.12
CA LEU A 561 -4.95 21.30 25.18
C LEU A 561 -3.67 20.97 24.38
N PRO A 562 -3.74 20.91 23.02
CA PRO A 562 -2.58 20.66 22.18
C PRO A 562 -1.76 21.91 21.91
N MET A 563 -0.51 21.76 21.46
CA MET A 563 0.33 22.80 20.86
C MET A 563 0.55 24.07 21.71
N ILE A 564 0.43 23.96 23.02
CA ILE A 564 0.68 25.08 23.93
C ILE A 564 2.15 25.50 23.92
N SER A 565 2.40 26.77 23.65
CA SER A 565 3.74 27.37 23.60
C SER A 565 3.98 28.53 24.53
N GLY A 566 2.90 29.18 25.04
CA GLY A 566 2.96 30.37 25.88
C GLY A 566 1.91 30.40 26.97
N THR A 567 2.14 31.24 27.99
CA THR A 567 1.21 31.42 29.14
C THR A 567 -0.12 32.04 28.72
N ASP A 568 -0.07 32.94 27.74
CA ASP A 568 -1.26 33.62 27.23
C ASP A 568 -2.26 32.63 26.63
N GLU A 569 -1.75 31.62 25.85
CA GLU A 569 -2.58 30.56 25.25
C GLU A 569 -3.27 29.72 26.34
N VAL A 570 -2.58 29.42 27.45
CA VAL A 570 -3.18 28.70 28.60
C VAL A 570 -4.27 29.53 29.24
N GLU A 571 -4.00 30.83 29.52
CA GLU A 571 -4.94 31.72 30.22
C GLU A 571 -6.20 31.94 29.39
N GLU A 572 -6.06 32.18 28.10
CA GLU A 572 -7.18 32.38 27.17
C GLU A 572 -8.02 31.12 27.03
N SER A 573 -7.37 29.95 26.88
CA SER A 573 -8.06 28.66 26.82
C SER A 573 -8.86 28.37 28.09
N LEU A 574 -8.28 28.64 29.26
CA LEU A 574 -8.97 28.50 30.55
C LEU A 574 -10.11 29.51 30.73
N ALA A 575 -10.01 30.72 30.17
CA ALA A 575 -11.08 31.70 30.18
C ALA A 575 -12.27 31.22 29.32
N LEU A 576 -12.02 30.72 28.10
CA LEU A 576 -13.06 30.16 27.25
C LEU A 576 -13.70 28.90 27.86
N PHE A 577 -12.90 28.05 28.51
CA PHE A 577 -13.45 26.91 29.26
C PHE A 577 -14.39 27.35 30.39
N LYS A 578 -13.99 28.34 31.18
CA LYS A 578 -14.85 28.90 32.23
C LYS A 578 -16.15 29.46 31.65
N GLN A 579 -16.06 30.17 30.52
CA GLN A 579 -17.23 30.68 29.82
C GLN A 579 -18.18 29.54 29.42
N ALA A 580 -17.66 28.50 28.73
CA ALA A 580 -18.46 27.35 28.32
C ALA A 580 -19.14 26.67 29.53
N TYR A 581 -18.40 26.50 30.63
CA TYR A 581 -18.90 25.89 31.84
C TYR A 581 -20.03 26.71 32.48
N TYR A 582 -19.87 28.05 32.63
CA TYR A 582 -20.89 28.92 33.18
C TYR A 582 -22.14 28.99 32.31
N GLU A 583 -21.99 29.16 31.02
CA GLU A 583 -23.12 29.18 30.07
C GLU A 583 -23.94 27.88 30.13
N LEU A 584 -23.30 26.74 30.27
CA LEU A 584 -23.99 25.46 30.43
C LEU A 584 -24.65 25.33 31.80
N SER A 585 -23.99 25.78 32.88
CA SER A 585 -24.54 25.72 34.23
C SER A 585 -25.79 26.59 34.36
N GLU A 586 -25.84 27.73 33.67
CA GLU A 586 -27.04 28.57 33.59
C GLU A 586 -28.14 27.93 32.73
N ALA A 587 -27.78 27.28 31.62
CA ALA A 587 -28.74 26.64 30.73
C ALA A 587 -29.38 25.38 31.34
N PHE A 588 -28.66 24.68 32.21
CA PHE A 588 -29.09 23.41 32.83
C PHE A 588 -28.95 23.46 34.37
N PRO A 589 -29.67 24.34 35.08
CA PRO A 589 -29.48 24.57 36.52
C PRO A 589 -29.86 23.37 37.40
N GLU A 590 -30.66 22.44 36.87
CA GLU A 590 -31.06 21.21 37.58
C GLU A 590 -30.09 20.03 37.40
N GLN A 591 -29.10 20.19 36.54
CA GLN A 591 -28.11 19.14 36.24
C GLN A 591 -26.78 19.47 36.89
N LEU A 592 -26.19 18.49 37.57
CA LEU A 592 -24.82 18.63 38.05
C LEU A 592 -23.85 18.49 36.89
N ILE A 593 -23.22 19.60 36.51
CA ILE A 593 -22.14 19.57 35.52
C ILE A 593 -20.84 19.43 36.28
N GLU A 594 -20.24 18.24 36.22
CA GLU A 594 -18.95 18.00 36.84
C GLU A 594 -17.86 18.72 36.05
N LYS A 595 -17.00 19.45 36.75
CA LYS A 595 -15.86 20.13 36.13
C LYS A 595 -14.76 19.14 35.88
N PRO A 596 -14.40 18.85 34.59
CA PRO A 596 -13.31 17.95 34.29
C PRO A 596 -11.94 18.54 34.60
N ASP A 597 -10.95 17.70 34.84
CA ASP A 597 -9.55 18.08 34.87
C ASP A 597 -9.12 18.63 33.51
N ILE A 598 -8.29 19.69 33.52
CA ILE A 598 -7.73 20.29 32.30
C ILE A 598 -6.22 20.13 32.32
N GLY A 599 -5.68 19.53 31.26
CA GLY A 599 -4.25 19.37 31.08
C GLY A 599 -3.73 19.97 29.78
N ILE A 600 -2.43 19.95 29.63
CA ILE A 600 -1.72 20.39 28.43
C ILE A 600 -0.86 19.29 27.86
N MET A 601 -0.67 19.31 26.54
CA MET A 601 0.32 18.45 25.88
C MET A 601 1.66 19.18 25.79
N LEU A 602 2.69 18.57 26.37
CA LEU A 602 4.09 19.04 26.27
C LEU A 602 4.68 18.52 24.97
N GLU A 603 4.53 19.29 23.91
CA GLU A 603 4.95 18.92 22.56
C GLU A 603 5.66 20.05 21.82
N VAL A 604 5.58 21.27 22.33
CA VAL A 604 6.37 22.41 21.89
C VAL A 604 7.54 22.60 22.87
N PRO A 605 8.80 22.77 22.42
CA PRO A 605 9.96 22.86 23.32
C PRO A 605 9.83 23.91 24.43
N SER A 606 9.21 25.07 24.16
CA SER A 606 8.97 26.12 25.15
C SER A 606 8.11 25.62 26.31
N SER A 607 7.15 24.73 26.09
CA SER A 607 6.23 24.23 27.11
C SER A 607 6.95 23.50 28.24
N VAL A 608 8.05 22.83 27.95
CA VAL A 608 8.87 22.12 28.96
C VAL A 608 9.47 23.12 29.97
N PHE A 609 9.94 24.26 29.50
CA PHE A 609 10.54 25.29 30.34
C PHE A 609 9.52 26.10 31.14
N MET A 610 8.30 26.24 30.62
CA MET A 610 7.21 26.96 31.24
C MET A 610 6.38 26.14 32.24
N LEU A 611 6.59 24.83 32.31
CA LEU A 611 5.85 23.90 33.16
C LEU A 611 5.76 24.33 34.64
N PRO A 612 6.84 24.86 35.27
CA PRO A 612 6.75 25.32 36.68
C PRO A 612 5.73 26.45 36.89
N GLU A 613 5.51 27.31 35.91
CA GLU A 613 4.51 28.38 35.95
C GLU A 613 3.11 27.83 35.74
N TRP A 614 2.93 26.87 34.83
CA TRP A 614 1.64 26.29 34.47
C TRP A 614 1.13 25.25 35.46
N SER A 615 2.03 24.60 36.22
CA SER A 615 1.68 23.59 37.22
C SER A 615 0.65 23.99 38.25
N LYS A 616 0.40 25.31 38.43
CA LYS A 616 -0.63 25.87 39.32
C LYS A 616 -1.95 26.16 38.58
N LYS A 617 -1.97 26.08 37.25
CA LYS A 617 -3.10 26.46 36.41
C LYS A 617 -3.78 25.28 35.76
N VAL A 618 -3.06 24.19 35.57
CA VAL A 618 -3.54 22.95 34.92
C VAL A 618 -3.44 21.77 35.88
N ASP A 619 -4.28 20.75 35.69
CA ASP A 619 -4.43 19.62 36.61
C ASP A 619 -3.47 18.47 36.25
N PHE A 620 -3.10 18.33 34.96
CA PHE A 620 -2.17 17.30 34.48
C PHE A 620 -1.43 17.76 33.24
N CYS A 621 -0.41 16.98 32.83
CA CYS A 621 0.25 17.15 31.55
C CYS A 621 0.49 15.77 30.89
N SER A 622 0.56 15.78 29.56
CA SER A 622 0.92 14.64 28.73
C SER A 622 2.14 15.01 27.87
N VAL A 623 3.03 14.07 27.61
CA VAL A 623 4.20 14.31 26.76
C VAL A 623 3.90 13.84 25.35
N GLY A 624 3.80 14.78 24.39
CA GLY A 624 3.66 14.52 22.96
C GLY A 624 5.04 14.25 22.33
N SER A 625 5.57 13.05 22.52
CA SER A 625 6.95 12.71 22.18
C SER A 625 7.27 12.87 20.68
N ASN A 626 6.31 12.65 19.78
CA ASN A 626 6.51 12.78 18.34
C ASN A 626 6.81 14.23 17.94
N ASP A 627 5.86 15.14 18.23
CA ASP A 627 6.00 16.56 17.92
C ASP A 627 7.17 17.19 18.69
N LEU A 628 7.34 16.83 19.98
CA LEU A 628 8.46 17.32 20.78
C LEU A 628 9.81 16.92 20.20
N THR A 629 9.96 15.67 19.73
CA THR A 629 11.18 15.20 19.07
C THR A 629 11.40 15.93 17.74
N GLN A 630 10.35 16.07 16.95
CA GLN A 630 10.39 16.75 15.65
C GLN A 630 10.85 18.21 15.80
N TYR A 631 10.29 18.95 16.74
CA TYR A 631 10.65 20.36 16.96
C TYR A 631 11.99 20.54 17.64
N LEU A 632 12.41 19.63 18.54
CA LEU A 632 13.70 19.73 19.22
C LEU A 632 14.87 19.36 18.31
N LEU A 633 14.70 18.34 17.47
CA LEU A 633 15.77 17.80 16.63
C LEU A 633 15.69 18.31 15.18
N ALA A 634 14.62 19.02 14.81
CA ALA A 634 14.35 19.49 13.45
C ALA A 634 14.36 18.35 12.39
N VAL A 635 13.69 17.22 12.70
CA VAL A 635 13.64 16.01 11.87
C VAL A 635 12.21 15.74 11.41
#